data_b484959c82580b1b3406fa939f70a042
#
_entry.id   b484959c82580b1b3406fa939f70a042
#
_cell.length_a   1.000
_cell.length_b   1.000
_cell.length_c   1.000
_cell.angle_alpha   90.00
_cell.angle_beta   90.00
_cell.angle_gamma   90.00
#
_symmetry.space_group_name_H-M   'P 1'
#
loop_
_entity.id
_entity.type
_entity.pdbx_description
1 polymer ?
#
loop_
_entity_poly.entity_id
_entity_poly.type
_entity_poly.pdbx_seq_one_letter_code
_entity_poly.pdbx_strand_id
1 'polypeptide(L)'
;MRTLLISLLLATTAYTADAPKALRHAGSSVQTTNTTILSLEGNDWVVAADPDNAGRSQAWWKSPRPDAKPIRVPGIFQEALPAYHGVAWYWREFTPPQNPYRGGRCFLRFHAVDYLADVWLNDVLIGGHEGGETPFMLDVTKVVKPGKPNRLAVRVLNPKAEPIDGIVLVETPHRNKKPEGITSGASYNSGGITEPVEVFWVPNVRLDDVYVVPDWKTGRVKVQATVLNAGKSKARARLHFAIASALGNETVATLAVEQDVPPGSKRVECELTVANHRLWQLDDPCLYRLTTRLVTGLNADAHENVTRFGFRELRVEKGFFRLNGKRIFLKSSHTGNHCPVGAVLPPASAPDLLRKDLLYMKSCGFNMVRFIAGVAHPYQLDMCDEIGLMVYEENLASWLLADSPKMAERFDANLREMVLRDRNHPSIVIFGLVNEMRNGPMVKHAVASLPLLRSLDSSRLVLQQSGRWDGQYNIGSVCNPGSTQWEYMWGVENPDYQGTAKHGAFGGYFEGAGDAHIYPSVPHTPEIEAGIRNLGSNTKPVFVSEYGIGSQMNAIRELRYYEQHGGNPEWDDFKFLKRTEERLNADWKRFGMEGVYAFPEEMLRDSQRLHCRQRLLGFNLIRSNPQICGFNLTGLLDHGYSGEGLWLFWREFKPGIMEALQDGWSPLRWCLFAAPMHAYVGRPLKLEAILANEDVLAPGTYPALLRVLGPNGIAWEEKRNVVIPKPAPGSDGPLAMPVFSGDVTLRGPAGQYTFAVTLERGGAPAGGRLTFHLSEPPTIAPVKVAVWQVDTRVQEWLKTRGVSVTPLEPAPTTTRQVILVGNWNDPKARQGIRKQDLLLRVARGSVAVFLNSGAFKKGGDAAGWLPFKNKGQLTFFPDWLYHKECVAKRHPFFDGLQPAGVMDWDYYGPLITNRFFEGQDTPEDTAAAAFAVCHSKPTDGYAAGTMLGVYRFGAGRIVLNTLNILDNVDKHPAADRLLLNIIKHSAQTTTKPLAPTPASFEATLKEIGY
;
A
#
# COMPACT_ATOMS: atom_id res chain seq x y z
N MET A 1 0.07 31.91 10.89
CA MET A 1 -0.51 30.68 10.33
C MET A 1 -1.66 30.90 9.34
N ARG A 2 -2.53 31.89 9.48
CA ARG A 2 -3.61 32.16 8.49
C ARG A 2 -3.13 32.77 7.15
N THR A 3 -2.01 33.46 7.14
CA THR A 3 -1.49 34.13 5.94
C THR A 3 -0.72 33.18 5.00
N LEU A 4 -0.19 32.05 5.49
CA LEU A 4 0.50 31.08 4.66
C LEU A 4 -0.45 30.12 3.91
N LEU A 5 -1.64 29.84 4.45
CA LEU A 5 -2.64 28.99 3.77
C LEU A 5 -3.30 29.69 2.58
N ILE A 6 -3.45 31.03 2.64
CA ILE A 6 -4.10 31.80 1.55
C ILE A 6 -3.17 31.93 0.33
N SER A 7 -1.84 31.93 0.54
CA SER A 7 -0.88 31.97 -0.58
C SER A 7 -0.77 30.63 -1.34
N LEU A 8 -1.11 29.50 -0.73
CA LEU A 8 -1.12 28.18 -1.41
C LEU A 8 -2.40 27.94 -2.23
N LEU A 9 -3.53 28.54 -1.88
CA LEU A 9 -4.81 28.36 -2.60
C LEU A 9 -4.96 29.27 -3.85
N LEU A 10 -4.17 30.33 -3.97
CA LEU A 10 -4.20 31.24 -5.13
C LEU A 10 -3.23 30.86 -6.26
N ALA A 11 -2.40 29.82 -6.06
CA ALA A 11 -1.45 29.35 -7.08
C ALA A 11 -2.02 28.29 -8.06
N THR A 12 -3.30 27.95 -7.98
CA THR A 12 -3.91 26.88 -8.78
C THR A 12 -4.56 27.32 -10.10
N THR A 13 -4.52 28.60 -10.46
CA THR A 13 -5.21 29.07 -11.69
C THR A 13 -4.33 29.72 -12.77
N ALA A 14 -3.00 29.61 -12.70
CA ALA A 14 -2.13 30.19 -13.72
C ALA A 14 -0.86 29.37 -13.97
N TYR A 15 -0.98 28.12 -14.42
CA TYR A 15 0.14 27.39 -15.01
C TYR A 15 -0.28 26.63 -16.27
N THR A 16 -0.66 27.38 -17.29
CA THR A 16 -0.52 26.97 -18.66
C THR A 16 0.61 27.80 -19.24
N ALA A 17 1.81 27.29 -19.25
CA ALA A 17 2.92 27.59 -20.15
C ALA A 17 4.25 27.17 -19.50
N ASP A 18 4.99 26.34 -20.21
CA ASP A 18 6.42 26.13 -20.10
C ASP A 18 7.02 26.07 -18.68
N ALA A 19 6.98 24.89 -18.07
CA ALA A 19 7.94 24.60 -17.00
C ALA A 19 9.36 24.93 -17.52
N PRO A 20 10.18 25.62 -16.73
CA PRO A 20 11.52 26.03 -17.20
C PRO A 20 12.25 24.79 -17.73
N LYS A 21 12.75 24.88 -18.95
CA LYS A 21 13.52 23.81 -19.63
C LYS A 21 14.68 23.24 -18.79
N ALA A 22 15.09 23.93 -17.74
CA ALA A 22 16.15 23.53 -16.82
C ALA A 22 15.79 22.41 -15.83
N LEU A 23 14.50 22.13 -15.57
CA LEU A 23 14.05 21.10 -14.62
C LEU A 23 13.88 19.70 -15.23
N ARG A 24 14.01 19.55 -16.55
CA ARG A 24 13.71 18.28 -17.24
C ARG A 24 14.88 17.28 -17.31
N HIS A 25 16.09 17.63 -16.86
CA HIS A 25 17.29 16.84 -17.19
C HIS A 25 18.23 16.50 -16.02
N ALA A 26 17.82 16.68 -14.77
CA ALA A 26 18.72 16.50 -13.64
C ALA A 26 18.98 15.02 -13.25
N GLY A 27 18.24 14.08 -13.78
CA GLY A 27 18.38 12.65 -13.45
C GLY A 27 19.41 11.86 -14.25
N SER A 28 19.97 12.42 -15.32
CA SER A 28 21.05 11.77 -16.04
C SER A 28 22.38 12.47 -15.80
N SER A 29 23.42 11.72 -15.54
CA SER A 29 24.75 12.23 -15.21
C SER A 29 25.41 13.09 -16.28
N VAL A 30 24.76 13.33 -17.42
CA VAL A 30 25.34 14.10 -18.52
C VAL A 30 24.37 15.16 -19.05
N GLN A 31 24.39 16.36 -18.45
CA GLN A 31 23.87 17.55 -19.12
C GLN A 31 25.03 18.29 -19.79
N THR A 32 24.92 18.51 -21.07
CA THR A 32 25.89 19.30 -21.81
C THR A 32 25.33 20.70 -22.08
N THR A 33 25.90 21.72 -21.50
CA THR A 33 25.43 23.11 -21.64
C THR A 33 25.57 23.66 -23.07
N ASN A 34 26.37 23.01 -23.90
CA ASN A 34 26.61 23.41 -25.30
C ASN A 34 26.09 22.41 -26.34
N THR A 35 25.35 21.37 -25.92
CA THR A 35 24.81 20.38 -26.84
C THR A 35 23.37 20.70 -27.19
N THR A 36 23.07 20.82 -28.47
CA THR A 36 21.68 20.91 -28.94
C THR A 36 21.05 19.54 -28.82
N ILE A 37 20.17 19.40 -27.84
CA ILE A 37 19.34 18.20 -27.65
C ILE A 37 18.04 18.41 -28.43
N LEU A 38 17.72 17.48 -29.33
CA LEU A 38 16.42 17.40 -29.97
C LEU A 38 15.54 16.41 -29.19
N SER A 39 14.52 16.90 -28.51
CA SER A 39 13.49 16.03 -27.92
C SER A 39 12.61 15.43 -29.02
N LEU A 40 12.35 14.14 -28.91
CA LEU A 40 11.37 13.43 -29.70
C LEU A 40 10.08 13.13 -28.94
N GLU A 41 9.85 13.80 -27.81
CA GLU A 41 8.58 13.73 -27.07
C GLU A 41 7.45 14.35 -27.89
N GLY A 42 6.20 13.97 -27.59
CA GLY A 42 5.01 14.59 -28.13
C GLY A 42 4.09 13.63 -28.89
N ASN A 43 3.17 14.19 -29.67
CA ASN A 43 2.08 13.47 -30.33
C ASN A 43 2.38 13.10 -31.79
N ASP A 44 3.62 13.31 -32.26
CA ASP A 44 4.00 13.03 -33.64
C ASP A 44 4.43 11.57 -33.89
N TRP A 45 4.08 10.69 -32.97
CA TRP A 45 4.29 9.26 -33.09
C TRP A 45 3.03 8.53 -33.52
N VAL A 46 3.23 7.40 -34.23
CA VAL A 46 2.15 6.47 -34.51
C VAL A 46 2.55 5.07 -34.08
N VAL A 47 1.56 4.25 -33.71
CA VAL A 47 1.74 2.88 -33.21
C VAL A 47 0.78 1.91 -33.87
N ALA A 48 1.24 0.69 -34.15
CA ALA A 48 0.39 -0.41 -34.62
C ALA A 48 0.74 -1.70 -33.87
N ALA A 49 -0.29 -2.53 -33.63
CA ALA A 49 -0.12 -3.87 -33.06
C ALA A 49 0.48 -4.84 -34.08
N ASP A 50 1.34 -5.76 -33.63
CA ASP A 50 1.91 -6.87 -34.42
C ASP A 50 1.62 -8.20 -33.69
N PRO A 51 0.36 -8.65 -33.73
CA PRO A 51 -0.06 -9.83 -32.95
C PRO A 51 0.64 -11.12 -33.37
N ASP A 52 1.03 -11.22 -34.65
CA ASP A 52 1.69 -12.38 -35.21
C ASP A 52 3.22 -12.29 -35.15
N ASN A 53 3.77 -11.19 -34.59
CA ASN A 53 5.21 -10.90 -34.57
C ASN A 53 5.86 -10.96 -35.98
N ALA A 54 5.12 -10.55 -36.99
CA ALA A 54 5.51 -10.65 -38.40
C ALA A 54 6.27 -9.40 -38.90
N GLY A 55 6.27 -8.31 -38.14
CA GLY A 55 6.81 -7.02 -38.59
C GLY A 55 8.30 -7.04 -38.97
N ARG A 56 9.11 -7.89 -38.30
CA ARG A 56 10.50 -8.09 -38.69
C ARG A 56 10.64 -8.74 -40.07
N SER A 57 9.91 -9.82 -40.35
CA SER A 57 9.96 -10.52 -41.62
C SER A 57 9.36 -9.71 -42.77
N GLN A 58 8.38 -8.86 -42.48
CA GLN A 58 7.69 -7.99 -43.44
C GLN A 58 8.30 -6.60 -43.56
N ALA A 59 9.42 -6.35 -42.87
CA ALA A 59 10.16 -5.10 -42.89
C ALA A 59 9.33 -3.84 -42.55
N TRP A 60 8.52 -3.91 -41.48
CA TRP A 60 7.67 -2.81 -41.02
C TRP A 60 8.47 -1.55 -40.60
N TRP A 61 9.76 -1.67 -40.35
CA TRP A 61 10.61 -0.53 -40.08
C TRP A 61 10.71 0.47 -41.26
N LYS A 62 10.34 0.07 -42.50
CA LYS A 62 10.45 0.92 -43.70
C LYS A 62 9.34 1.95 -43.82
N SER A 63 8.17 1.69 -43.26
CA SER A 63 7.03 2.61 -43.28
C SER A 63 6.00 2.29 -42.21
N PRO A 64 5.28 3.30 -41.67
CA PRO A 64 4.13 3.06 -40.82
C PRO A 64 3.09 2.18 -41.50
N ARG A 65 2.38 1.40 -40.72
CA ARG A 65 1.25 0.60 -41.17
C ARG A 65 0.05 1.50 -41.50
N PRO A 66 -0.83 1.10 -42.45
CA PRO A 66 -2.05 1.85 -42.78
C PRO A 66 -3.01 1.98 -41.62
N ASP A 67 -3.00 1.01 -40.68
CA ASP A 67 -3.83 0.93 -39.48
C ASP A 67 -3.15 1.55 -38.24
N ALA A 68 -1.97 2.14 -38.39
CA ALA A 68 -1.27 2.79 -37.27
C ALA A 68 -2.07 3.97 -36.71
N LYS A 69 -2.14 4.05 -35.40
CA LYS A 69 -2.88 5.05 -34.64
C LYS A 69 -1.93 6.11 -34.07
N PRO A 70 -2.36 7.37 -33.95
CA PRO A 70 -1.59 8.39 -33.22
C PRO A 70 -1.38 7.97 -31.76
N ILE A 71 -0.19 8.27 -31.23
CA ILE A 71 0.15 8.02 -29.83
C ILE A 71 1.11 9.08 -29.30
N ARG A 72 0.97 9.39 -28.01
CA ARG A 72 1.90 10.24 -27.27
C ARG A 72 3.13 9.44 -26.82
N VAL A 73 4.30 10.04 -26.88
CA VAL A 73 5.53 9.56 -26.24
C VAL A 73 6.07 10.69 -25.34
N PRO A 74 6.37 10.45 -24.07
CA PRO A 74 6.21 9.19 -23.31
C PRO A 74 4.74 8.74 -23.17
N GLY A 75 4.52 7.41 -23.18
CA GLY A 75 3.20 6.82 -23.04
C GLY A 75 3.23 5.30 -23.15
N ILE A 76 2.12 4.67 -22.80
CA ILE A 76 1.92 3.24 -22.98
C ILE A 76 1.09 2.99 -24.24
N PHE A 77 1.36 1.92 -24.96
CA PHE A 77 0.61 1.67 -26.21
C PHE A 77 -0.84 1.24 -25.97
N GLN A 78 -1.19 0.80 -24.74
CA GLN A 78 -2.56 0.49 -24.36
C GLN A 78 -3.51 1.71 -24.41
N GLU A 79 -2.97 2.95 -24.40
CA GLU A 79 -3.79 4.15 -24.63
C GLU A 79 -4.41 4.14 -26.03
N ALA A 80 -3.68 3.68 -27.05
CA ALA A 80 -4.12 3.58 -28.43
C ALA A 80 -4.65 2.17 -28.81
N LEU A 81 -4.17 1.12 -28.14
CA LEU A 81 -4.45 -0.29 -28.36
C LEU A 81 -4.97 -0.94 -27.07
N PRO A 82 -6.21 -0.63 -26.63
CA PRO A 82 -6.75 -1.13 -25.38
C PRO A 82 -6.69 -2.65 -25.24
N ALA A 83 -6.35 -3.16 -24.05
CA ALA A 83 -6.23 -4.58 -23.71
C ALA A 83 -5.23 -5.38 -24.59
N TYR A 84 -4.38 -4.71 -25.38
CA TYR A 84 -3.37 -5.37 -26.19
C TYR A 84 -2.07 -5.58 -25.43
N HIS A 85 -1.53 -6.80 -25.51
CA HIS A 85 -0.21 -7.19 -25.00
C HIS A 85 0.54 -7.94 -26.10
N GLY A 86 1.86 -7.80 -26.12
CA GLY A 86 2.69 -8.41 -27.15
C GLY A 86 3.54 -7.37 -27.89
N VAL A 87 3.68 -7.54 -29.20
CA VAL A 87 4.57 -6.69 -30.03
C VAL A 87 3.80 -5.51 -30.60
N ALA A 88 4.33 -4.31 -30.41
CA ALA A 88 3.86 -3.09 -31.06
C ALA A 88 5.02 -2.38 -31.78
N TRP A 89 4.71 -1.75 -32.87
CA TRP A 89 5.66 -0.96 -33.64
C TRP A 89 5.31 0.51 -33.57
N TYR A 90 6.34 1.35 -33.33
CA TYR A 90 6.26 2.80 -33.29
C TYR A 90 7.03 3.40 -34.47
N TRP A 91 6.54 4.51 -34.98
CA TRP A 91 7.25 5.28 -36.05
C TRP A 91 7.18 6.76 -35.73
N ARG A 92 8.29 7.46 -36.09
CA ARG A 92 8.42 8.92 -36.06
C ARG A 92 9.37 9.41 -37.11
N GLU A 93 9.04 10.53 -37.76
CA GLU A 93 10.00 11.30 -38.58
C GLU A 93 10.53 12.49 -37.80
N PHE A 94 11.81 12.80 -37.95
CA PHE A 94 12.46 13.93 -37.33
C PHE A 94 13.63 14.44 -38.15
N THR A 95 14.00 15.74 -37.92
CA THR A 95 15.16 16.38 -38.58
C THR A 95 16.14 16.82 -37.50
N PRO A 96 17.27 16.10 -37.30
CA PRO A 96 18.28 16.46 -36.32
C PRO A 96 19.07 17.68 -36.78
N PRO A 97 19.60 18.52 -35.87
CA PRO A 97 20.47 19.63 -36.21
C PRO A 97 21.79 19.14 -36.84
N GLN A 98 22.50 20.05 -37.49
CA GLN A 98 23.84 19.77 -37.98
C GLN A 98 24.81 19.46 -36.83
N ASN A 99 25.81 18.62 -37.10
CA ASN A 99 26.84 18.29 -36.13
C ASN A 99 27.67 19.55 -35.77
N PRO A 100 27.60 20.03 -34.50
CA PRO A 100 28.36 21.22 -34.12
C PRO A 100 29.85 20.92 -33.86
N TYR A 101 30.24 19.65 -33.78
CA TYR A 101 31.59 19.22 -33.40
C TYR A 101 32.34 18.62 -34.60
N ARG A 102 33.62 18.96 -34.74
CA ARG A 102 34.47 18.33 -35.76
C ARG A 102 34.69 16.84 -35.40
N GLY A 103 34.12 15.95 -36.21
CA GLY A 103 34.19 14.51 -35.96
C GLY A 103 33.37 14.03 -34.74
N GLY A 104 32.44 14.83 -34.28
CA GLY A 104 31.58 14.46 -33.16
C GLY A 104 30.67 13.27 -33.43
N ARG A 105 30.05 12.74 -32.37
CA ARG A 105 29.17 11.58 -32.39
C ARG A 105 27.73 12.01 -32.18
N CYS A 106 26.80 11.33 -32.84
CA CYS A 106 25.38 11.49 -32.64
C CYS A 106 24.81 10.28 -31.90
N PHE A 107 24.05 10.53 -30.84
CA PHE A 107 23.39 9.49 -30.06
C PHE A 107 21.88 9.67 -30.11
N LEU A 108 21.17 8.55 -30.14
CA LEU A 108 19.76 8.41 -29.84
C LEU A 108 19.65 7.78 -28.43
N ARG A 109 19.01 8.48 -27.49
CA ARG A 109 18.84 8.06 -26.14
C ARG A 109 17.35 7.82 -25.87
N PHE A 110 17.02 6.64 -25.36
CA PHE A 110 15.75 6.34 -24.74
C PHE A 110 15.94 6.31 -23.23
N HIS A 111 15.09 7.01 -22.47
CA HIS A 111 15.17 7.01 -21.03
C HIS A 111 14.49 5.79 -20.41
N ALA A 112 13.46 5.21 -21.05
CA ALA A 112 12.94 3.87 -20.80
C ALA A 112 12.03 3.39 -21.93
N VAL A 113 12.09 2.08 -22.21
CA VAL A 113 11.15 1.38 -23.10
C VAL A 113 10.75 0.06 -22.46
N ASP A 114 9.49 -0.13 -22.13
CA ASP A 114 9.04 -1.30 -21.42
C ASP A 114 8.40 -2.32 -22.38
N TYR A 115 8.98 -3.49 -22.63
CA TYR A 115 10.11 -4.13 -21.95
C TYR A 115 11.34 -4.29 -22.87
N LEU A 116 11.17 -4.87 -24.07
CA LEU A 116 12.26 -5.08 -25.04
C LEU A 116 12.07 -4.14 -26.22
N ALA A 117 13.12 -3.39 -26.57
CA ALA A 117 13.16 -2.52 -27.74
C ALA A 117 14.14 -3.03 -28.81
N ASP A 118 13.71 -3.03 -30.07
CA ASP A 118 14.59 -3.06 -31.23
C ASP A 118 14.40 -1.76 -32.00
N VAL A 119 15.51 -1.11 -32.44
CA VAL A 119 15.49 0.25 -32.99
C VAL A 119 16.11 0.30 -34.36
N TRP A 120 15.36 0.85 -35.31
CA TRP A 120 15.84 1.12 -36.68
C TRP A 120 15.85 2.62 -36.94
N LEU A 121 16.92 3.08 -37.60
CA LEU A 121 16.99 4.43 -38.10
C LEU A 121 17.33 4.38 -39.59
N ASN A 122 16.54 5.06 -40.42
CA ASN A 122 16.75 5.10 -41.90
C ASN A 122 16.94 3.68 -42.48
N ASP A 123 16.08 2.75 -42.07
CA ASP A 123 16.04 1.34 -42.51
C ASP A 123 17.21 0.46 -42.01
N VAL A 124 18.08 0.98 -41.15
CA VAL A 124 19.21 0.26 -40.57
C VAL A 124 18.86 -0.10 -39.12
N LEU A 125 18.97 -1.36 -38.75
CA LEU A 125 18.92 -1.79 -37.32
C LEU A 125 20.14 -1.22 -36.60
N ILE A 126 19.91 -0.36 -35.62
CA ILE A 126 20.98 0.34 -34.89
C ILE A 126 21.26 -0.27 -33.51
N GLY A 127 20.37 -1.13 -33.01
CA GLY A 127 20.52 -1.83 -31.75
C GLY A 127 19.18 -2.05 -31.05
N GLY A 128 19.25 -2.42 -29.79
CA GLY A 128 18.10 -2.66 -28.95
C GLY A 128 18.48 -2.65 -27.48
N HIS A 129 17.51 -2.86 -26.61
CA HIS A 129 17.67 -2.94 -25.15
C HIS A 129 16.62 -3.84 -24.53
N GLU A 130 17.02 -4.67 -23.59
CA GLU A 130 16.13 -5.48 -22.75
C GLU A 130 16.15 -4.93 -21.31
N GLY A 131 15.03 -4.35 -20.85
CA GLY A 131 14.87 -3.75 -19.53
C GLY A 131 13.82 -2.63 -19.58
N GLY A 132 12.82 -2.70 -18.66
CA GLY A 132 11.60 -1.86 -18.81
C GLY A 132 11.72 -0.41 -18.35
N GLU A 133 12.61 -0.10 -17.40
CA GLU A 133 12.57 1.17 -16.67
C GLU A 133 13.92 1.86 -16.54
N THR A 134 14.88 1.47 -17.37
CA THR A 134 16.24 1.99 -17.37
C THR A 134 16.65 2.56 -18.72
N PRO A 135 17.57 3.55 -18.76
CA PRO A 135 17.95 4.23 -20.00
C PRO A 135 18.98 3.45 -20.82
N PHE A 136 18.91 3.64 -22.14
CA PHE A 136 19.95 3.16 -23.05
C PHE A 136 20.25 4.17 -24.16
N MET A 137 21.45 4.08 -24.72
CA MET A 137 21.96 4.96 -25.81
C MET A 137 22.46 4.14 -26.99
N LEU A 138 22.14 4.61 -28.21
CA LEU A 138 22.55 4.03 -29.47
C LEU A 138 23.36 5.03 -30.25
N ASP A 139 24.58 4.66 -30.72
CA ASP A 139 25.42 5.49 -31.58
C ASP A 139 24.85 5.46 -33.02
N VAL A 140 24.24 6.54 -33.41
CA VAL A 140 23.62 6.72 -34.75
C VAL A 140 24.47 7.53 -35.70
N THR A 141 25.71 7.88 -35.36
CA THR A 141 26.61 8.77 -36.11
C THR A 141 26.73 8.42 -37.58
N LYS A 142 26.78 7.12 -37.93
CA LYS A 142 26.97 6.65 -39.30
C LYS A 142 25.67 6.58 -40.13
N VAL A 143 24.50 6.61 -39.45
CA VAL A 143 23.19 6.36 -40.07
C VAL A 143 22.33 7.62 -40.13
N VAL A 144 22.49 8.52 -39.18
CA VAL A 144 21.76 9.77 -39.09
C VAL A 144 22.09 10.70 -40.26
N LYS A 145 21.09 11.41 -40.77
CA LYS A 145 21.22 12.41 -41.86
C LYS A 145 21.01 13.82 -41.26
N PRO A 146 22.06 14.52 -40.83
CA PRO A 146 21.94 15.84 -40.23
C PRO A 146 21.27 16.85 -41.15
N GLY A 147 20.34 17.65 -40.63
CA GLY A 147 19.57 18.66 -41.36
C GLY A 147 18.63 18.11 -42.42
N LYS A 148 18.36 16.80 -42.41
CA LYS A 148 17.43 16.12 -43.33
C LYS A 148 16.43 15.26 -42.55
N PRO A 149 15.28 14.94 -43.13
CA PRO A 149 14.34 13.99 -42.54
C PRO A 149 14.98 12.62 -42.31
N ASN A 150 14.77 12.08 -41.11
CA ASN A 150 15.15 10.74 -40.70
C ASN A 150 13.90 10.00 -40.22
N ARG A 151 13.82 8.72 -40.53
CA ARG A 151 12.74 7.83 -40.05
C ARG A 151 13.27 6.94 -38.94
N LEU A 152 12.62 7.04 -37.78
CA LEU A 152 12.83 6.18 -36.64
C LEU A 152 11.69 5.15 -36.59
N ALA A 153 12.02 3.86 -36.44
CA ALA A 153 11.10 2.81 -36.16
C ALA A 153 11.55 2.05 -34.91
N VAL A 154 10.63 1.78 -33.97
CA VAL A 154 10.91 1.07 -32.73
C VAL A 154 9.91 -0.07 -32.58
N ARG A 155 10.42 -1.30 -32.52
CA ARG A 155 9.62 -2.45 -32.13
C ARG A 155 9.70 -2.60 -30.61
N VAL A 156 8.56 -2.64 -29.95
CA VAL A 156 8.45 -2.81 -28.49
C VAL A 156 7.72 -4.11 -28.22
N LEU A 157 8.33 -4.97 -27.41
CA LEU A 157 7.67 -6.17 -26.88
C LEU A 157 7.25 -5.92 -25.42
N ASN A 158 5.96 -5.97 -25.15
CA ASN A 158 5.38 -6.09 -23.83
C ASN A 158 5.13 -7.59 -23.55
N PRO A 159 5.90 -8.25 -22.68
CA PRO A 159 5.80 -9.68 -22.44
C PRO A 159 4.45 -10.08 -21.87
N LYS A 160 4.03 -11.33 -22.14
CA LYS A 160 2.81 -11.93 -21.60
C LYS A 160 3.09 -13.35 -21.08
N ALA A 161 2.04 -14.13 -20.79
CA ALA A 161 2.18 -15.51 -20.30
C ALA A 161 2.79 -16.44 -21.35
N GLU A 162 2.39 -16.28 -22.63
CA GLU A 162 2.95 -17.03 -23.74
C GLU A 162 4.27 -16.40 -24.19
N PRO A 163 5.29 -17.22 -24.49
CA PRO A 163 6.59 -16.72 -24.91
C PRO A 163 6.53 -16.03 -26.30
N ILE A 164 7.09 -14.83 -26.38
CA ILE A 164 7.37 -14.13 -27.64
C ILE A 164 8.88 -13.88 -27.70
N ASP A 165 9.53 -14.31 -28.79
CA ASP A 165 10.99 -14.29 -28.92
C ASP A 165 11.74 -14.97 -27.73
N GLY A 166 11.10 -15.95 -27.10
CA GLY A 166 11.61 -16.66 -25.91
C GLY A 166 11.52 -15.87 -24.61
N ILE A 167 10.75 -14.78 -24.57
CA ILE A 167 10.54 -13.93 -23.39
C ILE A 167 9.13 -14.15 -22.83
N VAL A 168 9.06 -14.42 -21.53
CA VAL A 168 7.82 -14.60 -20.74
C VAL A 168 7.83 -13.57 -19.61
N LEU A 169 6.71 -12.94 -19.32
CA LEU A 169 6.62 -11.86 -18.34
C LEU A 169 7.21 -12.24 -16.98
N VAL A 170 6.79 -13.36 -16.41
CA VAL A 170 7.23 -13.78 -15.07
C VAL A 170 8.72 -14.11 -14.98
N GLU A 171 9.40 -14.23 -16.12
CA GLU A 171 10.85 -14.46 -16.21
C GLU A 171 11.64 -13.18 -16.49
N THR A 172 11.00 -12.02 -16.45
CA THR A 172 11.63 -10.70 -16.67
C THR A 172 11.51 -9.85 -15.39
N PRO A 173 12.51 -9.04 -15.05
CA PRO A 173 12.37 -8.03 -13.99
C PRO A 173 11.22 -7.06 -14.29
N HIS A 174 10.27 -6.92 -13.36
CA HIS A 174 9.11 -6.05 -13.52
C HIS A 174 8.48 -5.66 -12.17
N ARG A 175 7.65 -4.59 -12.19
CA ARG A 175 6.87 -4.11 -11.02
C ARG A 175 5.67 -4.99 -10.73
N ASN A 176 5.82 -6.20 -10.24
CA ASN A 176 4.69 -7.07 -9.89
C ASN A 176 3.58 -7.11 -10.95
N LYS A 177 3.94 -7.08 -12.24
CA LYS A 177 2.97 -7.14 -13.33
C LYS A 177 2.34 -8.53 -13.44
N LYS A 178 1.05 -8.59 -13.70
CA LYS A 178 0.34 -9.83 -14.05
C LYS A 178 0.15 -9.92 -15.57
N PRO A 179 0.28 -11.11 -16.16
CA PRO A 179 0.12 -11.29 -17.59
C PRO A 179 -1.24 -10.83 -18.11
N GLU A 180 -2.29 -11.03 -17.33
CA GLU A 180 -3.68 -10.72 -17.69
C GLU A 180 -4.48 -10.27 -16.48
N GLY A 181 -5.44 -9.38 -16.73
CA GLY A 181 -6.44 -8.94 -15.78
C GLY A 181 -5.94 -8.05 -14.66
N ILE A 182 -6.88 -7.72 -13.76
CA ILE A 182 -6.65 -6.89 -12.59
C ILE A 182 -6.67 -7.79 -11.36
N THR A 183 -5.66 -7.66 -10.52
CA THR A 183 -5.59 -8.38 -9.25
C THR A 183 -5.12 -7.43 -8.17
N SER A 184 -5.76 -7.46 -7.01
CA SER A 184 -5.34 -6.69 -5.84
C SER A 184 -3.86 -6.91 -5.51
N GLY A 185 -3.13 -5.83 -5.26
CA GLY A 185 -1.70 -5.83 -4.95
C GLY A 185 -0.75 -6.07 -6.13
N ALA A 186 -1.26 -6.23 -7.36
CA ALA A 186 -0.44 -6.38 -8.56
C ALA A 186 -0.58 -5.17 -9.49
N SER A 187 0.43 -4.98 -10.34
CA SER A 187 0.44 -3.95 -11.37
C SER A 187 -0.16 -4.47 -12.68
N TYR A 188 -0.67 -3.54 -13.48
CA TYR A 188 -1.03 -3.81 -14.87
C TYR A 188 0.20 -4.17 -15.69
N ASN A 189 0.02 -5.03 -16.67
CA ASN A 189 1.02 -5.33 -17.67
C ASN A 189 0.97 -4.29 -18.80
N SER A 190 1.38 -3.06 -18.52
CA SER A 190 1.53 -2.02 -19.56
C SER A 190 2.91 -2.07 -20.19
N GLY A 191 2.99 -1.65 -21.46
CA GLY A 191 4.25 -1.55 -22.21
C GLY A 191 4.25 -0.36 -23.16
N GLY A 192 5.45 0.10 -23.56
CA GLY A 192 5.58 1.24 -24.47
C GLY A 192 6.89 2.01 -24.30
N ILE A 193 6.97 3.17 -24.93
CA ILE A 193 8.07 4.12 -24.74
C ILE A 193 7.65 5.03 -23.58
N THR A 194 8.08 4.67 -22.35
CA THR A 194 7.53 5.22 -21.11
C THR A 194 8.27 6.42 -20.56
N GLU A 195 9.41 6.76 -21.15
CA GLU A 195 10.23 7.91 -20.79
C GLU A 195 10.67 8.68 -22.04
N PRO A 196 11.25 9.89 -21.90
CA PRO A 196 11.69 10.70 -23.03
C PRO A 196 12.60 10.01 -24.03
N VAL A 197 12.54 10.46 -25.29
CA VAL A 197 13.45 10.06 -26.38
C VAL A 197 14.14 11.29 -26.90
N GLU A 198 15.48 11.23 -27.05
CA GLU A 198 16.32 12.38 -27.41
C GLU A 198 17.37 12.03 -28.46
N VAL A 199 17.68 12.99 -29.32
CA VAL A 199 18.80 12.92 -30.24
C VAL A 199 19.74 14.07 -29.92
N PHE A 200 21.06 13.79 -29.79
CA PHE A 200 22.03 14.81 -29.45
C PHE A 200 23.42 14.51 -30.00
N TRP A 201 24.23 15.57 -30.19
CA TRP A 201 25.59 15.49 -30.61
C TRP A 201 26.55 15.69 -29.43
N VAL A 202 27.68 14.98 -29.45
CA VAL A 202 28.75 15.11 -28.45
C VAL A 202 30.12 15.10 -29.15
N PRO A 203 31.15 15.71 -28.54
CA PRO A 203 32.51 15.65 -29.09
C PRO A 203 33.08 14.22 -29.07
N ASN A 204 34.13 13.99 -29.87
CA ASN A 204 34.85 12.71 -29.90
C ASN A 204 35.44 12.33 -28.54
N VAL A 205 35.95 13.32 -27.81
CA VAL A 205 36.42 13.13 -26.43
C VAL A 205 35.40 13.78 -25.52
N ARG A 206 34.75 12.99 -24.69
CA ARG A 206 33.61 13.41 -23.88
C ARG A 206 33.60 12.81 -22.50
N LEU A 207 32.86 13.43 -21.59
CA LEU A 207 32.46 12.82 -20.33
C LEU A 207 31.40 11.78 -20.63
N ASP A 208 31.55 10.59 -20.05
CA ASP A 208 30.60 9.49 -20.20
C ASP A 208 29.83 9.28 -18.91
N ASP A 209 30.49 9.47 -17.76
CA ASP A 209 29.88 9.38 -16.44
C ASP A 209 30.63 10.29 -15.45
N VAL A 210 29.89 10.84 -14.46
CA VAL A 210 30.47 11.60 -13.34
C VAL A 210 29.79 11.14 -12.03
N TYR A 211 30.55 10.50 -11.18
CA TYR A 211 30.09 10.01 -9.89
C TYR A 211 30.71 10.84 -8.77
N VAL A 212 29.86 11.32 -7.83
CA VAL A 212 30.23 12.18 -6.70
C VAL A 212 29.97 11.47 -5.39
N VAL A 213 31.02 11.36 -4.55
CA VAL A 213 30.92 10.72 -3.22
C VAL A 213 31.31 11.75 -2.16
N PRO A 214 30.33 12.47 -1.58
CA PRO A 214 30.56 13.41 -0.50
C PRO A 214 30.74 12.70 0.86
N ASP A 215 31.71 13.16 1.63
CA ASP A 215 31.89 12.77 3.03
C ASP A 215 31.25 13.84 3.94
N TRP A 216 30.14 13.46 4.56
CA TRP A 216 29.33 14.35 5.41
C TRP A 216 30.02 14.84 6.67
N LYS A 217 31.07 14.16 7.12
CA LYS A 217 31.83 14.54 8.32
C LYS A 217 32.92 15.57 8.04
N THR A 218 33.56 15.44 6.87
CA THR A 218 34.77 16.21 6.58
C THR A 218 34.60 17.28 5.51
N GLY A 219 33.48 17.24 4.73
CA GLY A 219 33.28 18.12 3.58
C GLY A 219 34.10 17.74 2.36
N ARG A 220 34.83 16.60 2.39
CA ARG A 220 35.55 16.09 1.22
C ARG A 220 34.58 15.53 0.21
N VAL A 221 34.88 15.73 -1.08
CA VAL A 221 34.10 15.29 -2.22
C VAL A 221 35.02 14.52 -3.14
N LYS A 222 34.89 13.20 -3.17
CA LYS A 222 35.58 12.38 -4.15
C LYS A 222 34.76 12.40 -5.44
N VAL A 223 35.44 12.65 -6.56
CA VAL A 223 34.85 12.68 -7.90
C VAL A 223 35.51 11.63 -8.77
N GLN A 224 34.72 10.86 -9.46
CA GLN A 224 35.13 9.88 -10.44
C GLN A 224 34.50 10.27 -11.77
N ALA A 225 35.31 10.80 -12.72
CA ALA A 225 34.87 11.17 -14.06
C ALA A 225 35.37 10.14 -15.07
N THR A 226 34.45 9.52 -15.81
CA THR A 226 34.78 8.63 -16.93
C THR A 226 34.83 9.46 -18.19
N VAL A 227 36.00 9.48 -18.84
CA VAL A 227 36.22 10.16 -20.12
C VAL A 227 36.33 9.13 -21.25
N LEU A 228 35.50 9.27 -22.26
CA LEU A 228 35.54 8.42 -23.47
C LEU A 228 36.17 9.15 -24.61
N ASN A 229 37.24 8.58 -25.20
CA ASN A 229 37.86 9.02 -26.42
C ASN A 229 37.48 8.06 -27.58
N ALA A 230 36.56 8.50 -28.44
CA ALA A 230 36.11 7.75 -29.60
C ALA A 230 37.01 7.93 -30.82
N GLY A 231 38.10 8.72 -30.70
CA GLY A 231 39.11 8.92 -31.74
C GLY A 231 40.08 7.73 -31.84
N LYS A 232 40.99 7.80 -32.82
CA LYS A 232 42.01 6.77 -33.07
C LYS A 232 43.36 7.05 -32.37
N SER A 233 43.54 8.25 -31.85
CA SER A 233 44.78 8.71 -31.21
C SER A 233 44.53 9.21 -29.80
N LYS A 234 45.59 9.22 -28.99
CA LYS A 234 45.60 9.81 -27.65
C LYS A 234 45.27 11.29 -27.73
N ALA A 235 44.39 11.76 -26.87
CA ALA A 235 44.00 13.17 -26.72
C ALA A 235 44.49 13.71 -25.38
N ARG A 236 45.12 14.91 -25.40
CA ARG A 236 45.39 15.64 -24.15
C ARG A 236 44.13 16.39 -23.75
N ALA A 237 43.60 16.09 -22.55
CA ALA A 237 42.39 16.66 -22.02
C ALA A 237 42.66 17.39 -20.71
N ARG A 238 41.98 18.52 -20.49
CA ARG A 238 41.96 19.24 -19.23
C ARG A 238 40.54 19.19 -18.66
N LEU A 239 40.39 18.64 -17.45
CA LEU A 239 39.14 18.59 -16.70
C LEU A 239 39.13 19.70 -15.66
N HIS A 240 38.15 20.56 -15.70
CA HIS A 240 37.88 21.57 -14.70
C HIS A 240 36.68 21.13 -13.87
N PHE A 241 36.86 21.09 -12.57
CA PHE A 241 35.84 20.78 -11.58
C PHE A 241 35.55 22.03 -10.77
N ALA A 242 34.25 22.39 -10.65
CA ALA A 242 33.81 23.53 -9.86
C ALA A 242 32.57 23.13 -9.06
N ILE A 243 32.62 23.29 -7.73
CA ILE A 243 31.49 23.06 -6.83
C ILE A 243 30.89 24.41 -6.45
N ALA A 244 29.56 24.52 -6.56
CA ALA A 244 28.78 25.68 -6.13
C ALA A 244 27.53 25.20 -5.37
N SER A 245 26.91 26.09 -4.58
CA SER A 245 25.54 25.84 -4.08
C SER A 245 24.60 25.65 -5.25
N ALA A 246 23.66 24.71 -5.16
CA ALA A 246 22.68 24.45 -6.23
C ALA A 246 21.77 25.67 -6.50
N LEU A 247 21.43 26.43 -5.45
CA LEU A 247 20.59 27.62 -5.56
C LEU A 247 21.39 28.93 -5.77
N GLY A 248 22.72 28.90 -5.57
CA GLY A 248 23.59 30.06 -5.66
C GLY A 248 24.56 29.95 -6.84
N ASN A 249 25.20 31.08 -7.17
CA ASN A 249 26.25 31.15 -8.19
C ASN A 249 27.67 31.19 -7.60
N GLU A 250 27.80 31.21 -6.26
CA GLU A 250 29.09 31.25 -5.60
C GLU A 250 29.78 29.89 -5.68
N THR A 251 30.97 29.89 -6.29
CA THR A 251 31.85 28.73 -6.37
C THR A 251 32.59 28.55 -5.04
N VAL A 252 32.42 27.37 -4.41
CA VAL A 252 32.99 27.07 -3.08
C VAL A 252 34.26 26.21 -3.16
N ALA A 253 34.48 25.52 -4.26
CA ALA A 253 35.69 24.73 -4.50
C ALA A 253 35.97 24.57 -6.00
N THR A 254 37.22 24.56 -6.39
CA THR A 254 37.65 24.31 -7.79
C THR A 254 38.88 23.44 -7.85
N LEU A 255 39.02 22.69 -8.94
CA LEU A 255 40.21 21.89 -9.24
C LEU A 255 40.33 21.74 -10.75
N ALA A 256 41.56 21.74 -11.26
CA ALA A 256 41.84 21.40 -12.66
C ALA A 256 42.84 20.24 -12.72
N VAL A 257 42.54 19.25 -13.58
CA VAL A 257 43.37 18.06 -13.77
C VAL A 257 43.66 17.89 -15.28
N GLU A 258 44.95 17.78 -15.64
CA GLU A 258 45.35 17.43 -17.01
C GLU A 258 45.59 15.93 -17.12
N GLN A 259 45.02 15.33 -18.18
CA GLN A 259 45.10 13.89 -18.42
C GLN A 259 45.33 13.60 -19.91
N ASP A 260 46.15 12.61 -20.15
CA ASP A 260 46.24 11.94 -21.45
C ASP A 260 45.18 10.84 -21.53
N VAL A 261 44.26 10.96 -22.49
CA VAL A 261 43.15 10.03 -22.68
C VAL A 261 43.41 9.19 -23.93
N PRO A 262 43.81 7.93 -23.80
CA PRO A 262 43.98 7.03 -24.94
C PRO A 262 42.62 6.75 -25.61
N PRO A 263 42.57 6.18 -26.81
CA PRO A 263 41.35 5.68 -27.41
C PRO A 263 40.65 4.69 -26.44
N GLY A 264 39.33 4.80 -26.30
CA GLY A 264 38.54 4.05 -25.33
C GLY A 264 38.19 4.86 -24.08
N SER A 265 37.89 4.17 -22.99
CA SER A 265 37.46 4.77 -21.74
C SER A 265 38.62 4.95 -20.75
N LYS A 266 38.66 6.10 -20.08
CA LYS A 266 39.59 6.39 -18.99
C LYS A 266 38.86 7.00 -17.80
N ARG A 267 39.05 6.43 -16.62
CA ARG A 267 38.59 6.98 -15.33
C ARG A 267 39.61 7.98 -14.78
N VAL A 268 39.13 9.16 -14.42
CA VAL A 268 39.86 10.21 -13.75
C VAL A 268 39.26 10.41 -12.37
N GLU A 269 40.10 10.30 -11.34
CA GLU A 269 39.70 10.48 -9.95
C GLU A 269 40.35 11.72 -9.37
N CYS A 270 39.59 12.49 -8.60
CA CYS A 270 40.08 13.65 -7.88
C CYS A 270 39.28 13.85 -6.59
N GLU A 271 39.80 14.74 -5.72
CA GLU A 271 39.16 15.11 -4.47
C GLU A 271 39.13 16.64 -4.32
N LEU A 272 37.97 17.18 -3.94
CA LEU A 272 37.80 18.59 -3.58
C LEU A 272 37.34 18.66 -2.12
N THR A 273 37.47 19.81 -1.49
CA THR A 273 36.93 20.03 -0.13
C THR A 273 36.04 21.26 -0.11
N VAL A 274 34.84 21.12 0.41
CA VAL A 274 33.92 22.22 0.67
C VAL A 274 34.04 22.62 2.13
N ALA A 275 34.74 23.73 2.37
CA ALA A 275 34.84 24.26 3.72
C ALA A 275 33.47 24.70 4.23
N ASN A 276 33.17 24.44 5.53
CA ASN A 276 31.87 24.79 6.14
C ASN A 276 30.65 24.24 5.38
N HIS A 277 30.77 23.01 4.85
CA HIS A 277 29.70 22.37 4.12
C HIS A 277 28.42 22.22 4.97
N ARG A 278 27.26 22.39 4.32
CA ARG A 278 25.95 22.15 4.93
C ARG A 278 25.49 20.75 4.57
N LEU A 279 24.83 20.09 5.53
CA LEU A 279 24.28 18.75 5.31
C LEU A 279 22.94 18.80 4.56
N TRP A 280 22.68 17.81 3.74
CA TRP A 280 21.33 17.52 3.28
C TRP A 280 20.54 16.90 4.43
N GLN A 281 19.44 17.54 4.82
CA GLN A 281 18.56 17.14 5.91
C GLN A 281 17.10 17.23 5.46
N LEU A 282 16.19 16.63 6.23
CA LEU A 282 14.77 16.57 5.86
C LEU A 282 14.10 17.95 5.82
N ASP A 283 14.45 18.83 6.74
CA ASP A 283 13.87 20.18 6.86
C ASP A 283 14.77 21.28 6.28
N ASP A 284 16.00 20.92 5.90
CA ASP A 284 16.98 21.80 5.27
C ASP A 284 17.77 21.00 4.21
N PRO A 285 17.17 20.68 3.06
CA PRO A 285 17.76 19.83 2.02
C PRO A 285 18.80 20.62 1.21
N CYS A 286 19.96 20.88 1.81
CA CYS A 286 21.02 21.63 1.17
C CYS A 286 21.69 20.84 0.04
N LEU A 287 21.62 21.40 -1.16
CA LEU A 287 22.14 20.80 -2.39
C LEU A 287 23.31 21.60 -2.95
N TYR A 288 24.26 20.88 -3.54
CA TYR A 288 25.39 21.40 -4.31
C TYR A 288 25.32 20.91 -5.73
N ARG A 289 25.99 21.63 -6.65
CA ARG A 289 26.23 21.21 -8.02
C ARG A 289 27.72 21.15 -8.27
N LEU A 290 28.17 20.06 -8.88
CA LEU A 290 29.51 19.92 -9.45
C LEU A 290 29.41 20.15 -10.94
N THR A 291 30.06 21.19 -11.46
CA THR A 291 30.27 21.38 -12.89
C THR A 291 31.60 20.73 -13.26
N THR A 292 31.57 19.75 -14.17
CA THR A 292 32.76 19.10 -14.72
C THR A 292 32.87 19.49 -16.19
N ARG A 293 33.90 20.26 -16.56
CA ARG A 293 34.15 20.71 -17.91
C ARG A 293 35.43 20.08 -18.47
N LEU A 294 35.24 19.32 -19.51
CA LEU A 294 36.34 18.69 -20.29
C LEU A 294 36.66 19.53 -21.52
N VAL A 295 37.95 19.85 -21.70
CA VAL A 295 38.43 20.64 -22.84
C VAL A 295 39.60 19.89 -23.51
N THR A 296 39.58 19.81 -24.86
CA THR A 296 40.64 19.14 -25.64
C THR A 296 41.17 20.09 -26.73
N GLY A 297 42.51 20.46 -26.70
CA GLY A 297 43.17 21.32 -27.73
C GLY A 297 42.95 22.83 -27.50
N LEU A 298 43.49 23.64 -28.43
CA LEU A 298 43.53 25.11 -28.34
C LEU A 298 42.25 25.83 -28.85
N ASN A 299 41.47 25.19 -29.77
CA ASN A 299 40.18 25.71 -30.29
C ASN A 299 39.07 24.70 -30.04
N ALA A 300 38.79 24.49 -28.82
CA ALA A 300 38.48 23.21 -28.32
C ALA A 300 36.96 22.96 -28.25
N ASP A 301 36.59 21.83 -28.78
CA ASP A 301 35.33 21.21 -28.40
C ASP A 301 35.32 21.02 -26.84
N ALA A 302 34.45 21.69 -26.16
CA ALA A 302 34.25 21.51 -24.74
C ALA A 302 33.00 20.62 -24.47
N HIS A 303 33.12 19.70 -23.51
CA HIS A 303 32.01 18.92 -23.04
C HIS A 303 31.82 19.17 -21.54
N GLU A 304 30.61 19.51 -21.12
CA GLU A 304 30.33 19.89 -19.76
C GLU A 304 29.20 19.01 -19.17
N ASN A 305 29.37 18.62 -17.92
CA ASN A 305 28.40 17.91 -17.15
C ASN A 305 28.14 18.67 -15.85
N VAL A 306 26.87 18.74 -15.42
CA VAL A 306 26.47 19.29 -14.14
C VAL A 306 25.83 18.17 -13.32
N THR A 307 26.46 17.82 -12.20
CA THR A 307 25.98 16.78 -11.28
C THR A 307 25.54 17.41 -9.96
N ARG A 308 24.28 17.21 -9.57
CA ARG A 308 23.74 17.62 -8.28
C ARG A 308 24.08 16.58 -7.21
N PHE A 309 24.40 17.02 -5.98
CA PHE A 309 24.68 16.15 -4.85
C PHE A 309 24.39 16.84 -3.51
N GLY A 310 24.42 16.08 -2.41
CA GLY A 310 24.29 16.59 -1.06
C GLY A 310 25.07 15.76 -0.06
N PHE A 311 25.55 16.38 1.01
CA PHE A 311 26.30 15.71 2.09
C PHE A 311 25.36 15.02 3.05
N ARG A 312 25.32 13.68 3.06
CA ARG A 312 24.51 12.89 3.99
C ARG A 312 24.99 11.44 4.10
N GLU A 313 24.58 10.78 5.19
CA GLU A 313 24.70 9.32 5.36
C GLU A 313 23.48 8.82 6.11
N LEU A 314 22.84 7.75 5.62
CA LEU A 314 21.91 6.91 6.40
C LEU A 314 22.59 5.57 6.70
N ARG A 315 22.55 5.15 7.97
CA ARG A 315 23.07 3.85 8.39
C ARG A 315 22.22 3.26 9.51
N VAL A 316 22.36 1.97 9.76
CA VAL A 316 21.78 1.29 10.91
C VAL A 316 22.89 1.01 11.93
N GLU A 317 22.69 1.48 13.17
CA GLU A 317 23.57 1.20 14.30
C GLU A 317 22.74 0.71 15.49
N LYS A 318 23.13 -0.44 16.06
CA LYS A 318 22.41 -1.08 17.17
C LYS A 318 20.91 -1.29 16.85
N GLY A 319 20.60 -1.55 15.58
CA GLY A 319 19.23 -1.77 15.10
C GLY A 319 18.40 -0.52 14.81
N PHE A 320 18.92 0.69 15.06
CA PHE A 320 18.22 1.95 14.78
C PHE A 320 18.83 2.70 13.61
N PHE A 321 17.98 3.33 12.81
CA PHE A 321 18.41 4.18 11.69
C PHE A 321 19.00 5.49 12.21
N ARG A 322 20.08 5.96 11.56
CA ARG A 322 20.71 7.27 11.83
C ARG A 322 20.95 8.02 10.54
N LEU A 323 20.40 9.22 10.49
CA LEU A 323 20.67 10.18 9.42
C LEU A 323 21.69 11.20 9.94
N ASN A 324 22.84 11.29 9.27
CA ASN A 324 23.94 12.20 9.68
C ASN A 324 24.32 12.02 11.16
N GLY A 325 24.37 10.77 11.63
CA GLY A 325 24.70 10.40 13.00
C GLY A 325 23.60 10.56 14.03
N LYS A 326 22.47 11.22 13.73
CA LYS A 326 21.32 11.37 14.64
C LYS A 326 20.33 10.23 14.42
N ARG A 327 19.81 9.65 15.51
CA ARG A 327 18.73 8.65 15.43
C ARG A 327 17.52 9.24 14.74
N ILE A 328 16.93 8.46 13.85
CA ILE A 328 15.69 8.80 13.12
C ILE A 328 14.73 7.62 13.18
N PHE A 329 13.46 7.91 13.36
CA PHE A 329 12.37 6.95 13.18
C PHE A 329 11.88 7.03 11.73
N LEU A 330 11.94 5.93 10.98
CA LEU A 330 11.48 5.93 9.59
C LEU A 330 9.95 5.97 9.52
N LYS A 331 9.44 6.95 8.77
CA LYS A 331 8.02 7.26 8.54
C LYS A 331 7.77 7.16 7.04
N SER A 332 7.36 6.00 6.57
CA SER A 332 7.34 5.70 5.15
C SER A 332 6.00 5.14 4.66
N SER A 333 5.79 5.19 3.36
CA SER A 333 4.83 4.38 2.64
C SER A 333 5.42 4.01 1.29
N HIS A 334 4.91 2.93 0.67
CA HIS A 334 5.39 2.51 -0.63
C HIS A 334 4.45 2.93 -1.76
N THR A 335 5.05 3.12 -2.93
CA THR A 335 4.36 3.33 -4.21
C THR A 335 4.99 2.48 -5.31
N GLY A 336 4.16 1.96 -6.20
CA GLY A 336 4.59 1.37 -7.47
C GLY A 336 4.47 2.36 -8.64
N ASN A 337 4.34 3.67 -8.38
CA ASN A 337 4.05 4.69 -9.40
C ASN A 337 2.77 4.41 -10.20
N HIS A 338 1.77 3.78 -9.57
CA HIS A 338 0.53 3.44 -10.25
C HIS A 338 -0.28 4.69 -10.60
N CYS A 339 -0.72 4.76 -11.84
CA CYS A 339 -1.59 5.82 -12.36
C CYS A 339 -2.82 5.21 -13.04
N PRO A 340 -3.92 5.96 -13.16
CA PRO A 340 -5.08 5.56 -13.97
C PRO A 340 -4.66 5.07 -15.35
N VAL A 341 -5.43 4.13 -15.92
CA VAL A 341 -5.11 3.31 -17.10
C VAL A 341 -4.07 2.22 -16.78
N GLY A 342 -3.84 1.94 -15.49
CA GLY A 342 -2.90 0.91 -15.06
C GLY A 342 -1.44 1.17 -15.43
N ALA A 343 -1.07 2.43 -15.68
CA ALA A 343 0.23 2.81 -16.16
C ALA A 343 1.17 3.26 -15.03
N VAL A 344 2.46 3.25 -15.31
CA VAL A 344 3.49 3.90 -14.50
C VAL A 344 3.61 5.41 -14.81
N LEU A 345 2.80 5.91 -15.73
CA LEU A 345 2.76 7.30 -16.18
C LEU A 345 1.40 7.94 -15.96
N PRO A 346 1.34 9.19 -15.50
CA PRO A 346 0.08 9.93 -15.42
C PRO A 346 -0.56 10.10 -16.79
N PRO A 347 -1.90 10.03 -16.90
CA PRO A 347 -2.60 10.38 -18.11
C PRO A 347 -2.38 11.87 -18.45
N ALA A 348 -2.46 12.22 -19.73
CA ALA A 348 -2.26 13.60 -20.17
C ALA A 348 -3.26 14.59 -19.54
N SER A 349 -4.46 14.13 -19.18
CA SER A 349 -5.49 14.92 -18.49
C SER A 349 -5.21 15.18 -17.01
N ALA A 350 -4.23 14.47 -16.40
CA ALA A 350 -3.84 14.62 -15.00
C ALA A 350 -2.33 14.38 -14.81
N PRO A 351 -1.45 15.26 -15.37
CA PRO A 351 0.00 15.02 -15.46
C PRO A 351 0.73 15.07 -14.11
N ASP A 352 0.11 15.64 -13.08
CA ASP A 352 0.75 15.89 -11.78
C ASP A 352 0.52 14.80 -10.73
N LEU A 353 -0.10 13.68 -11.07
CA LEU A 353 -0.49 12.66 -10.08
C LEU A 353 0.71 12.17 -9.25
N LEU A 354 1.82 11.81 -9.90
CA LEU A 354 3.01 11.33 -9.18
C LEU A 354 3.73 12.42 -8.38
N ARG A 355 3.64 13.70 -8.81
CA ARG A 355 4.15 14.83 -8.03
C ARG A 355 3.31 15.05 -6.77
N LYS A 356 1.98 14.90 -6.88
CA LYS A 356 1.06 14.98 -5.73
C LYS A 356 1.42 13.95 -4.66
N ASP A 357 1.76 12.71 -5.03
CA ASP A 357 2.16 11.68 -4.08
C ASP A 357 3.27 12.18 -3.15
N LEU A 358 4.35 12.73 -3.70
CA LEU A 358 5.51 13.21 -2.93
C LEU A 358 5.16 14.42 -2.06
N LEU A 359 4.39 15.38 -2.60
CA LEU A 359 3.93 16.54 -1.85
C LEU A 359 2.99 16.17 -0.70
N TYR A 360 2.08 15.25 -0.95
CA TYR A 360 1.16 14.75 0.07
C TYR A 360 1.91 14.00 1.17
N MET A 361 2.86 13.14 0.82
CA MET A 361 3.70 12.49 1.80
C MET A 361 4.41 13.51 2.70
N LYS A 362 5.12 14.47 2.10
CA LYS A 362 5.82 15.49 2.88
C LYS A 362 4.87 16.29 3.78
N SER A 363 3.71 16.69 3.26
CA SER A 363 2.69 17.45 4.00
C SER A 363 2.04 16.65 5.14
N CYS A 364 1.93 15.32 4.98
CA CYS A 364 1.39 14.42 5.99
C CYS A 364 2.41 13.92 7.01
N GLY A 365 3.67 14.37 6.95
CA GLY A 365 4.70 14.06 7.96
C GLY A 365 5.53 12.81 7.69
N PHE A 366 5.48 12.25 6.49
CA PHE A 366 6.43 11.22 6.06
C PHE A 366 7.84 11.79 5.90
N ASN A 367 8.84 10.96 6.12
CA ASN A 367 10.23 11.29 5.89
C ASN A 367 10.92 10.41 4.83
N MET A 368 10.23 9.39 4.32
CA MET A 368 10.74 8.50 3.29
C MET A 368 9.60 8.00 2.38
N VAL A 369 9.88 7.86 1.09
CA VAL A 369 9.07 7.10 0.13
C VAL A 369 9.83 5.84 -0.28
N ARG A 370 9.12 4.72 -0.39
CA ARG A 370 9.65 3.47 -0.94
C ARG A 370 9.06 3.21 -2.32
N PHE A 371 9.91 3.03 -3.33
CA PHE A 371 9.50 2.54 -4.64
C PHE A 371 9.58 1.01 -4.62
N ILE A 372 8.43 0.36 -4.35
CA ILE A 372 8.37 -1.09 -4.14
C ILE A 372 8.59 -1.84 -5.46
N ALA A 373 9.54 -2.78 -5.45
CA ALA A 373 9.93 -3.56 -6.62
C ALA A 373 10.00 -2.70 -7.88
N GLY A 374 10.56 -1.48 -7.76
CA GLY A 374 10.46 -0.50 -8.81
C GLY A 374 11.43 0.65 -8.70
N VAL A 375 11.62 1.32 -9.83
CA VAL A 375 12.53 2.43 -10.02
C VAL A 375 11.74 3.73 -10.10
N ALA A 376 12.20 4.78 -9.42
CA ALA A 376 11.60 6.11 -9.51
C ALA A 376 11.78 6.73 -10.91
N HIS A 377 10.88 7.60 -11.33
CA HIS A 377 11.16 8.49 -12.45
C HIS A 377 12.23 9.52 -12.04
N PRO A 378 13.15 9.91 -12.92
CA PRO A 378 14.23 10.85 -12.60
C PRO A 378 13.73 12.15 -11.95
N TYR A 379 12.64 12.74 -12.45
CA TYR A 379 12.07 13.97 -11.88
C TYR A 379 11.50 13.78 -10.45
N GLN A 380 11.10 12.55 -10.07
CA GLN A 380 10.66 12.26 -8.69
C GLN A 380 11.84 12.30 -7.73
N LEU A 381 13.01 11.79 -8.17
CA LEU A 381 14.24 11.85 -7.38
C LEU A 381 14.72 13.31 -7.22
N ASP A 382 14.69 14.09 -8.32
CA ASP A 382 14.97 15.52 -8.26
C ASP A 382 14.09 16.23 -7.22
N MET A 383 12.79 15.94 -7.24
CA MET A 383 11.84 16.53 -6.31
C MET A 383 12.11 16.06 -4.88
N CYS A 384 12.41 14.78 -4.64
CA CYS A 384 12.76 14.25 -3.31
C CYS A 384 14.03 14.92 -2.77
N ASP A 385 15.04 15.15 -3.64
CA ASP A 385 16.25 15.89 -3.29
C ASP A 385 15.92 17.30 -2.78
N GLU A 386 15.01 18.00 -3.46
CA GLU A 386 14.64 19.41 -3.20
C GLU A 386 13.74 19.58 -2.00
N ILE A 387 12.79 18.68 -1.76
CA ILE A 387 11.85 18.78 -0.64
C ILE A 387 12.34 18.08 0.64
N GLY A 388 13.49 17.40 0.61
CA GLY A 388 14.02 16.66 1.74
C GLY A 388 13.18 15.44 2.10
N LEU A 389 12.87 14.60 1.12
CA LEU A 389 12.19 13.31 1.30
C LEU A 389 13.18 12.17 0.95
N MET A 390 13.49 11.31 1.92
CA MET A 390 14.35 10.15 1.67
C MET A 390 13.69 9.17 0.70
N VAL A 391 14.51 8.44 -0.05
CA VAL A 391 14.07 7.43 -1.01
C VAL A 391 14.67 6.08 -0.65
N TYR A 392 13.81 5.07 -0.62
CA TYR A 392 14.17 3.66 -0.65
C TYR A 392 13.73 3.13 -2.02
N GLU A 393 14.68 2.82 -2.88
CA GLU A 393 14.48 2.35 -4.24
C GLU A 393 14.87 0.88 -4.36
N GLU A 394 14.05 0.09 -5.04
CA GLU A 394 14.24 -1.35 -5.17
C GLU A 394 14.50 -1.77 -6.61
N ASN A 395 15.33 -2.81 -6.77
CA ASN A 395 15.44 -3.49 -8.04
C ASN A 395 14.10 -4.13 -8.43
N LEU A 396 13.83 -4.29 -9.72
CA LEU A 396 12.60 -4.86 -10.27
C LEU A 396 12.49 -6.38 -10.00
N ALA A 397 12.47 -6.78 -8.73
CA ALA A 397 12.44 -8.16 -8.31
C ALA A 397 11.51 -8.37 -7.09
N SER A 398 10.50 -9.20 -7.26
CA SER A 398 9.48 -9.43 -6.23
C SER A 398 8.82 -10.80 -6.37
N TRP A 399 7.90 -11.14 -5.48
CA TRP A 399 7.24 -12.43 -5.33
C TRP A 399 6.58 -13.01 -6.59
N LEU A 400 6.30 -12.21 -7.63
CA LEU A 400 5.78 -12.68 -8.92
C LEU A 400 6.86 -13.15 -9.89
N LEU A 401 8.13 -12.92 -9.58
CA LEU A 401 9.25 -13.28 -10.46
C LEU A 401 9.53 -14.78 -10.39
N ALA A 402 9.62 -15.43 -11.54
CA ALA A 402 10.02 -16.84 -11.63
C ALA A 402 11.52 -16.97 -11.95
N ASP A 403 12.12 -18.03 -11.42
CA ASP A 403 13.48 -18.39 -11.78
C ASP A 403 13.55 -18.80 -13.27
N SER A 404 14.58 -18.28 -13.96
CA SER A 404 14.88 -18.67 -15.35
C SER A 404 16.39 -18.63 -15.59
N PRO A 405 16.89 -19.28 -16.65
CA PRO A 405 18.32 -19.28 -16.96
C PRO A 405 18.93 -17.88 -17.17
N LYS A 406 18.13 -16.90 -17.61
CA LYS A 406 18.56 -15.52 -17.84
C LYS A 406 18.27 -14.57 -16.68
N MET A 407 17.60 -15.03 -15.60
CA MET A 407 17.15 -14.12 -14.56
C MET A 407 18.30 -13.42 -13.84
N ALA A 408 19.38 -14.11 -13.56
CA ALA A 408 20.59 -13.54 -12.94
C ALA A 408 21.19 -12.41 -13.81
N GLU A 409 21.33 -12.65 -15.12
CA GLU A 409 21.84 -11.64 -16.07
C GLU A 409 20.92 -10.41 -16.14
N ARG A 410 19.60 -10.64 -16.26
CA ARG A 410 18.58 -9.59 -16.28
C ARG A 410 18.54 -8.78 -14.98
N PHE A 411 18.64 -9.47 -13.84
CA PHE A 411 18.70 -8.83 -12.53
C PHE A 411 19.92 -7.92 -12.39
N ASP A 412 21.12 -8.41 -12.75
CA ASP A 412 22.37 -7.65 -12.65
C ASP A 412 22.40 -6.47 -13.62
N ALA A 413 21.84 -6.62 -14.82
CA ALA A 413 21.71 -5.53 -15.79
C ALA A 413 20.83 -4.41 -15.24
N ASN A 414 19.63 -4.75 -14.76
CA ASN A 414 18.69 -3.78 -14.16
C ASN A 414 19.28 -3.10 -12.92
N LEU A 415 19.90 -3.87 -12.02
CA LEU A 415 20.58 -3.34 -10.83
C LEU A 415 21.68 -2.35 -11.18
N ARG A 416 22.51 -2.68 -12.16
CA ARG A 416 23.60 -1.82 -12.66
C ARG A 416 23.06 -0.52 -13.22
N GLU A 417 22.09 -0.59 -14.10
CA GLU A 417 21.52 0.55 -14.78
C GLU A 417 20.80 1.50 -13.80
N MET A 418 20.00 0.96 -12.88
CA MET A 418 19.37 1.71 -11.81
C MET A 418 20.40 2.47 -10.97
N VAL A 419 21.41 1.77 -10.45
CA VAL A 419 22.42 2.41 -9.59
C VAL A 419 23.24 3.45 -10.35
N LEU A 420 23.66 3.18 -11.58
CA LEU A 420 24.42 4.15 -12.39
C LEU A 420 23.61 5.40 -12.69
N ARG A 421 22.31 5.25 -12.98
CA ARG A 421 21.41 6.38 -13.23
C ARG A 421 21.25 7.27 -12.00
N ASP A 422 21.08 6.66 -10.80
CA ASP A 422 20.49 7.33 -9.64
C ASP A 422 21.47 7.61 -8.50
N ARG A 423 22.68 7.04 -8.49
CA ARG A 423 23.64 7.11 -7.38
C ARG A 423 24.10 8.50 -6.97
N ASN A 424 23.84 9.55 -7.76
CA ASN A 424 24.19 10.94 -7.39
C ASN A 424 23.09 11.65 -6.58
N HIS A 425 21.85 11.11 -6.53
CA HIS A 425 20.77 11.72 -5.78
C HIS A 425 20.97 11.57 -4.27
N PRO A 426 21.05 12.66 -3.48
CA PRO A 426 21.20 12.56 -2.03
C PRO A 426 19.96 12.01 -1.34
N SER A 427 18.77 12.16 -1.91
CA SER A 427 17.53 11.61 -1.36
C SER A 427 17.54 10.08 -1.32
N ILE A 428 18.18 9.39 -2.27
CA ILE A 428 18.32 7.93 -2.22
C ILE A 428 19.24 7.57 -1.07
N VAL A 429 18.69 6.90 -0.08
CA VAL A 429 19.42 6.47 1.12
C VAL A 429 19.49 4.96 1.26
N ILE A 430 18.54 4.22 0.64
CA ILE A 430 18.49 2.76 0.65
C ILE A 430 18.33 2.25 -0.78
N PHE A 431 19.18 1.28 -1.16
CA PHE A 431 18.93 0.40 -2.30
C PHE A 431 18.45 -0.96 -1.80
N GLY A 432 17.29 -1.42 -2.29
CA GLY A 432 16.75 -2.75 -2.03
C GLY A 432 17.03 -3.71 -3.18
N LEU A 433 17.22 -4.98 -2.87
CA LEU A 433 17.51 -5.97 -3.90
C LEU A 433 16.25 -6.73 -4.35
N VAL A 434 15.43 -7.22 -3.40
CA VAL A 434 14.22 -7.97 -3.70
C VAL A 434 13.12 -7.72 -2.67
N ASN A 435 11.87 -7.97 -3.05
CA ASN A 435 10.69 -7.89 -2.17
C ASN A 435 9.98 -9.24 -2.09
N GLU A 436 9.76 -9.77 -0.87
CA GLU A 436 8.91 -10.92 -0.57
C GLU A 436 9.18 -12.17 -1.41
N MET A 437 10.43 -12.42 -1.76
CA MET A 437 10.79 -13.61 -2.51
C MET A 437 11.06 -14.79 -1.59
N ARG A 438 10.56 -15.96 -1.97
CA ARG A 438 10.85 -17.21 -1.27
C ARG A 438 12.26 -17.70 -1.58
N ASN A 439 12.83 -18.54 -0.69
CA ASN A 439 14.15 -19.11 -0.92
C ASN A 439 14.20 -19.86 -2.26
N GLY A 440 15.16 -19.48 -3.08
CA GLY A 440 15.35 -19.99 -4.43
C GLY A 440 16.63 -19.47 -5.07
N PRO A 441 16.92 -19.85 -6.33
CA PRO A 441 18.10 -19.39 -7.07
C PRO A 441 18.20 -17.87 -7.15
N MET A 442 17.07 -17.18 -7.35
CA MET A 442 17.03 -15.71 -7.47
C MET A 442 17.44 -15.00 -6.18
N VAL A 443 16.91 -15.43 -5.02
CA VAL A 443 17.30 -14.83 -3.73
C VAL A 443 18.78 -15.08 -3.46
N LYS A 444 19.28 -16.27 -3.73
CA LYS A 444 20.71 -16.60 -3.59
C LYS A 444 21.58 -15.71 -4.49
N HIS A 445 21.13 -15.46 -5.72
CA HIS A 445 21.79 -14.53 -6.64
C HIS A 445 21.77 -13.09 -6.12
N ALA A 446 20.63 -12.61 -5.67
CA ALA A 446 20.49 -11.27 -5.07
C ALA A 446 21.43 -11.08 -3.87
N VAL A 447 21.51 -12.07 -2.98
CA VAL A 447 22.49 -12.06 -1.86
C VAL A 447 23.92 -11.96 -2.37
N ALA A 448 24.26 -12.69 -3.43
CA ALA A 448 25.59 -12.71 -4.04
C ALA A 448 25.90 -11.46 -4.88
N SER A 449 24.93 -10.65 -5.27
CA SER A 449 25.11 -9.42 -6.09
C SER A 449 25.60 -8.21 -5.28
N LEU A 450 25.75 -8.31 -3.95
CA LEU A 450 26.26 -7.22 -3.12
C LEU A 450 27.62 -6.65 -3.60
N PRO A 451 28.63 -7.43 -3.99
CA PRO A 451 29.87 -6.90 -4.55
C PRO A 451 29.69 -6.08 -5.83
N LEU A 452 28.75 -6.48 -6.70
CA LEU A 452 28.39 -5.71 -7.89
C LEU A 452 27.87 -4.33 -7.48
N LEU A 453 26.85 -4.26 -6.60
CA LEU A 453 26.30 -3.00 -6.12
C LEU A 453 27.40 -2.14 -5.47
N ARG A 454 28.23 -2.71 -4.61
CA ARG A 454 29.31 -1.98 -3.92
C ARG A 454 30.41 -1.46 -4.87
N SER A 455 30.63 -2.12 -5.99
CA SER A 455 31.52 -1.60 -7.05
C SER A 455 30.96 -0.35 -7.73
N LEU A 456 29.64 -0.16 -7.71
CA LEU A 456 28.92 0.96 -8.32
C LEU A 456 28.65 2.08 -7.32
N ASP A 457 28.29 1.73 -6.09
CA ASP A 457 28.02 2.67 -4.99
C ASP A 457 28.38 2.07 -3.63
N SER A 458 29.28 2.73 -2.93
CA SER A 458 29.69 2.38 -1.56
C SER A 458 29.00 3.21 -0.46
N SER A 459 28.18 4.20 -0.82
CA SER A 459 27.73 5.27 0.08
C SER A 459 26.29 5.12 0.57
N ARG A 460 25.52 4.13 0.08
CA ARG A 460 24.14 3.87 0.49
C ARG A 460 24.03 2.63 1.38
N LEU A 461 23.01 2.65 2.23
CA LEU A 461 22.51 1.45 2.88
C LEU A 461 21.96 0.50 1.83
N VAL A 462 22.24 -0.79 1.96
CA VAL A 462 21.61 -1.82 1.12
C VAL A 462 20.75 -2.71 1.99
N LEU A 463 19.48 -2.89 1.58
CA LEU A 463 18.56 -3.83 2.19
C LEU A 463 18.47 -5.07 1.29
N GLN A 464 18.73 -6.24 1.85
CA GLN A 464 18.78 -7.50 1.10
C GLN A 464 17.42 -7.86 0.51
N GLN A 465 16.41 -7.92 1.38
CA GLN A 465 15.05 -8.29 1.03
C GLN A 465 14.06 -7.60 1.97
N SER A 466 13.05 -6.98 1.41
CA SER A 466 11.92 -6.52 2.17
C SER A 466 10.95 -7.67 2.42
N GLY A 467 10.66 -7.93 3.70
CA GLY A 467 9.91 -9.12 4.15
C GLY A 467 10.67 -10.43 3.90
N ARG A 468 11.30 -10.97 4.90
CA ARG A 468 12.20 -12.15 4.82
C ARG A 468 11.44 -13.46 4.57
N TRP A 469 10.73 -13.56 3.42
CA TRP A 469 10.01 -14.79 3.01
C TRP A 469 10.93 -15.92 2.62
N ASP A 470 12.21 -15.64 2.42
CA ASP A 470 13.26 -16.62 2.14
C ASP A 470 13.56 -17.55 3.32
N GLY A 471 13.25 -17.15 4.56
CA GLY A 471 13.51 -17.94 5.77
C GLY A 471 15.01 -18.18 6.05
N GLN A 472 15.92 -17.46 5.38
CA GLN A 472 17.36 -17.63 5.51
C GLN A 472 17.93 -16.72 6.62
N TYR A 473 17.55 -16.97 7.86
CA TYR A 473 17.91 -16.13 9.00
C TYR A 473 19.38 -16.21 9.43
N ASN A 474 20.17 -17.05 8.78
CA ASN A 474 21.62 -17.12 8.93
C ASN A 474 22.39 -16.08 8.09
N ILE A 475 21.69 -15.20 7.39
CA ILE A 475 22.25 -14.11 6.60
C ILE A 475 21.61 -12.82 7.08
N GLY A 476 22.41 -11.78 7.37
CA GLY A 476 21.90 -10.46 7.79
C GLY A 476 21.13 -9.77 6.69
N SER A 477 20.21 -8.85 7.06
CA SER A 477 19.34 -8.12 6.14
C SER A 477 19.95 -6.84 5.60
N VAL A 478 20.98 -6.29 6.23
CA VAL A 478 21.49 -4.95 6.00
C VAL A 478 22.96 -4.97 5.65
N CYS A 479 23.35 -4.11 4.71
CA CYS A 479 24.74 -3.76 4.48
C CYS A 479 24.90 -2.23 4.63
N ASN A 480 25.62 -1.79 5.65
CA ASN A 480 25.84 -0.37 5.92
C ASN A 480 26.75 0.31 4.88
N PRO A 481 26.68 1.65 4.73
CA PRO A 481 27.63 2.40 3.93
C PRO A 481 29.08 2.04 4.28
N GLY A 482 29.89 1.75 3.24
CA GLY A 482 31.29 1.33 3.38
C GLY A 482 31.50 -0.13 3.78
N SER A 483 30.45 -0.87 4.17
CA SER A 483 30.53 -2.32 4.43
C SER A 483 30.43 -3.12 3.12
N THR A 484 30.99 -4.33 3.12
CA THR A 484 30.91 -5.30 2.03
C THR A 484 30.24 -6.63 2.48
N GLN A 485 29.65 -6.64 3.67
CA GLN A 485 29.05 -7.81 4.27
C GLN A 485 27.62 -7.55 4.72
N TRP A 486 26.80 -8.61 4.75
CA TRP A 486 25.47 -8.60 5.33
C TRP A 486 25.56 -8.63 6.86
N GLU A 487 24.90 -7.67 7.52
CA GLU A 487 24.96 -7.44 8.95
C GLU A 487 23.65 -7.84 9.63
N TYR A 488 23.73 -8.48 10.80
CA TYR A 488 22.58 -8.79 11.66
C TYR A 488 22.27 -7.59 12.54
N MET A 489 21.24 -6.81 12.20
CA MET A 489 20.92 -5.61 12.92
C MET A 489 19.62 -5.71 13.73
N TRP A 490 18.68 -6.55 13.32
CA TRP A 490 17.36 -6.70 13.93
C TRP A 490 17.18 -8.07 14.60
N GLY A 491 16.24 -8.12 15.59
CA GLY A 491 16.06 -9.27 16.45
C GLY A 491 15.62 -10.53 15.76
N VAL A 492 14.62 -10.39 14.89
CA VAL A 492 14.00 -11.57 14.28
C VAL A 492 14.80 -12.18 13.13
N GLU A 493 15.83 -11.53 12.63
CA GLU A 493 16.77 -12.11 11.63
C GLU A 493 17.92 -12.90 12.23
N ASN A 494 18.18 -12.74 13.53
CA ASN A 494 19.25 -13.46 14.19
C ASN A 494 18.78 -14.87 14.57
N PRO A 495 19.48 -15.95 14.14
CA PRO A 495 19.09 -17.33 14.44
C PRO A 495 19.09 -17.65 15.94
N ASP A 496 19.87 -16.93 16.76
CA ASP A 496 19.91 -17.09 18.21
C ASP A 496 18.78 -16.34 18.94
N TYR A 497 18.01 -15.52 18.22
CA TYR A 497 16.90 -14.79 18.78
C TYR A 497 15.65 -15.64 18.85
N GLN A 498 15.22 -15.97 20.05
CA GLN A 498 13.97 -16.70 20.32
C GLN A 498 12.82 -15.73 20.60
N GLY A 499 12.59 -14.76 19.72
CA GLY A 499 11.50 -13.79 19.84
C GLY A 499 10.12 -14.36 19.54
N THR A 500 9.09 -13.56 19.82
CA THR A 500 7.68 -13.91 19.71
C THR A 500 7.14 -13.94 18.28
N ALA A 501 7.94 -13.67 17.28
CA ALA A 501 7.53 -13.68 15.88
C ALA A 501 7.28 -15.12 15.38
N LYS A 502 6.21 -15.73 15.89
CA LYS A 502 5.67 -16.96 15.29
C LYS A 502 4.74 -16.56 14.16
N HIS A 503 5.02 -17.06 12.94
CA HIS A 503 4.11 -16.94 11.81
C HIS A 503 2.69 -17.32 12.20
N GLY A 504 1.73 -16.48 11.87
CA GLY A 504 0.32 -16.70 12.15
C GLY A 504 -0.15 -16.37 13.56
N ALA A 505 0.72 -15.89 14.46
CA ALA A 505 0.32 -15.50 15.82
C ALA A 505 -0.65 -14.30 15.87
N PHE A 506 -0.77 -13.56 14.78
CA PHE A 506 -1.55 -12.33 14.72
C PHE A 506 -2.91 -12.45 14.04
N GLY A 507 -3.37 -13.65 13.74
CA GLY A 507 -4.66 -13.88 13.10
C GLY A 507 -4.76 -13.32 11.66
N GLY A 508 -3.65 -12.84 11.09
CA GLY A 508 -3.48 -12.29 9.77
C GLY A 508 -2.09 -12.65 9.23
N TYR A 509 -1.67 -11.95 8.20
CA TYR A 509 -0.32 -12.12 7.67
C TYR A 509 0.69 -11.42 8.57
N PHE A 510 1.59 -12.20 9.14
CA PHE A 510 2.85 -11.75 9.69
C PHE A 510 3.94 -12.56 9.01
N GLU A 511 4.72 -11.94 8.16
CA GLU A 511 5.76 -12.59 7.39
C GLU A 511 7.07 -11.81 7.49
N GLY A 512 8.17 -12.54 7.41
CA GLY A 512 9.50 -11.98 7.48
C GLY A 512 10.14 -12.09 8.86
N ALA A 513 11.39 -11.71 8.92
CA ALA A 513 12.22 -11.73 10.10
C ALA A 513 13.24 -10.58 10.03
N GLY A 514 13.26 -9.72 11.05
CA GLY A 514 14.13 -8.54 11.09
C GLY A 514 13.59 -7.33 10.36
N ASP A 515 13.35 -7.50 9.08
CA ASP A 515 12.56 -6.65 8.21
C ASP A 515 11.18 -7.31 8.07
N ALA A 516 10.21 -6.86 8.84
CA ALA A 516 8.94 -7.56 9.03
C ALA A 516 7.79 -6.97 8.21
N HIS A 517 6.94 -7.84 7.64
CA HIS A 517 5.66 -7.49 7.05
C HIS A 517 4.52 -7.91 7.97
N ILE A 518 3.60 -7.00 8.28
CA ILE A 518 2.48 -7.21 9.20
C ILE A 518 1.17 -6.78 8.55
N TYR A 519 0.28 -7.75 8.35
CA TYR A 519 -1.07 -7.53 7.82
C TYR A 519 -2.09 -8.13 8.80
N PRO A 520 -2.42 -7.40 9.87
CA PRO A 520 -3.28 -7.93 10.91
C PRO A 520 -4.73 -8.03 10.44
N SER A 521 -5.44 -9.07 10.89
CA SER A 521 -6.89 -9.17 10.67
C SER A 521 -7.64 -8.04 11.37
N VAL A 522 -8.76 -7.64 10.80
CA VAL A 522 -9.61 -6.57 11.32
C VAL A 522 -11.02 -7.10 11.61
N PRO A 523 -11.63 -6.75 12.74
CA PRO A 523 -11.09 -5.98 13.87
C PRO A 523 -9.93 -6.70 14.56
N HIS A 524 -9.00 -5.96 15.17
CA HIS A 524 -7.89 -6.55 15.90
C HIS A 524 -8.39 -7.32 17.13
N THR A 525 -7.74 -8.46 17.38
CA THR A 525 -7.94 -9.20 18.61
C THR A 525 -6.90 -8.80 19.67
N PRO A 526 -7.14 -9.08 20.96
CA PRO A 526 -6.14 -8.82 22.01
C PRO A 526 -4.76 -9.47 21.73
N GLU A 527 -4.75 -10.63 21.06
CA GLU A 527 -3.53 -11.34 20.68
C GLU A 527 -2.75 -10.59 19.58
N ILE A 528 -3.48 -10.05 18.60
CA ILE A 528 -2.88 -9.19 17.54
C ILE A 528 -2.25 -7.95 18.15
N GLU A 529 -3.00 -7.25 19.01
CA GLU A 529 -2.51 -6.03 19.66
C GLU A 529 -1.27 -6.32 20.53
N ALA A 530 -1.33 -7.37 21.35
CA ALA A 530 -0.21 -7.79 22.18
C ALA A 530 1.00 -8.19 21.33
N GLY A 531 0.78 -8.87 20.21
CA GLY A 531 1.83 -9.29 19.29
C GLY A 531 2.60 -8.11 18.72
N ILE A 532 1.92 -7.10 18.20
CA ILE A 532 2.57 -5.89 17.63
C ILE A 532 3.32 -5.11 18.72
N ARG A 533 2.70 -4.96 19.90
CA ARG A 533 3.31 -4.23 21.02
C ARG A 533 4.55 -4.91 21.61
N ASN A 534 4.75 -6.20 21.38
CA ASN A 534 5.87 -6.98 21.92
C ASN A 534 6.88 -7.45 20.86
N LEU A 535 6.83 -6.89 19.63
CA LEU A 535 7.83 -7.17 18.60
C LEU A 535 9.22 -6.68 19.01
N GLY A 536 10.26 -7.48 18.69
CA GLY A 536 11.65 -7.12 18.99
C GLY A 536 12.06 -7.40 20.43
N SER A 537 13.21 -6.86 20.82
CA SER A 537 13.75 -6.92 22.17
C SER A 537 14.61 -5.69 22.48
N ASN A 538 15.00 -5.50 23.75
CA ASN A 538 15.82 -4.36 24.16
C ASN A 538 17.19 -4.26 23.46
N THR A 539 17.68 -5.39 22.92
CA THR A 539 18.97 -5.43 22.22
C THR A 539 18.83 -5.60 20.72
N LYS A 540 17.64 -5.97 20.25
CA LYS A 540 17.34 -6.33 18.86
C LYS A 540 16.00 -5.73 18.45
N PRO A 541 15.97 -4.44 18.05
CA PRO A 541 14.76 -3.81 17.52
C PRO A 541 14.33 -4.42 16.18
N VAL A 542 13.19 -3.99 15.68
CA VAL A 542 12.59 -4.45 14.42
C VAL A 542 12.28 -3.26 13.52
N PHE A 543 12.54 -3.40 12.23
CA PHE A 543 11.98 -2.56 11.19
C PHE A 543 10.73 -3.24 10.61
N VAL A 544 9.59 -2.54 10.59
CA VAL A 544 8.36 -3.03 9.97
C VAL A 544 8.28 -2.42 8.58
N SER A 545 8.85 -3.10 7.59
CA SER A 545 8.94 -2.59 6.22
C SER A 545 7.62 -2.62 5.46
N GLU A 546 6.59 -3.31 6.01
CA GLU A 546 5.21 -3.19 5.57
C GLU A 546 4.24 -3.37 6.75
N TYR A 547 3.32 -2.44 6.89
CA TYR A 547 2.17 -2.52 7.79
C TYR A 547 0.91 -2.16 7.03
N GLY A 548 0.06 -3.17 6.76
CA GLY A 548 -1.11 -3.03 5.90
C GLY A 548 -2.42 -3.26 6.62
N ILE A 549 -3.32 -2.31 6.48
CA ILE A 549 -4.76 -2.39 6.67
C ILE A 549 -5.43 -1.52 5.62
N GLY A 550 -6.68 -1.83 5.25
CA GLY A 550 -7.38 -1.11 4.19
C GLY A 550 -8.82 -0.74 4.54
N SER A 551 -9.48 -0.14 3.57
CA SER A 551 -10.92 0.15 3.51
C SER A 551 -11.54 -0.56 2.32
N GLN A 552 -12.85 -0.37 2.12
CA GLN A 552 -13.43 -0.60 0.79
C GLN A 552 -12.94 0.50 -0.17
N MET A 553 -12.58 0.13 -1.40
CA MET A 553 -12.24 1.10 -2.43
C MET A 553 -13.51 1.82 -2.89
N ASN A 554 -13.43 3.13 -3.10
CA ASN A 554 -14.56 3.90 -3.60
C ASN A 554 -14.67 3.80 -5.14
N ALA A 555 -15.08 2.63 -5.63
CA ALA A 555 -15.19 2.34 -7.05
C ALA A 555 -16.08 3.33 -7.82
N ILE A 556 -17.13 3.86 -7.17
CA ILE A 556 -18.04 4.85 -7.77
C ILE A 556 -17.30 6.17 -8.00
N ARG A 557 -16.52 6.62 -7.02
CA ARG A 557 -15.75 7.85 -7.11
C ARG A 557 -14.63 7.76 -8.14
N GLU A 558 -13.94 6.62 -8.15
CA GLU A 558 -12.91 6.32 -9.14
C GLU A 558 -13.48 6.34 -10.57
N LEU A 559 -14.61 5.69 -10.81
CA LEU A 559 -15.25 5.68 -12.12
C LEU A 559 -15.63 7.09 -12.59
N ARG A 560 -16.17 7.94 -11.70
CA ARG A 560 -16.47 9.34 -12.04
C ARG A 560 -15.23 10.13 -12.46
N TYR A 561 -14.09 9.88 -11.83
CA TYR A 561 -12.83 10.50 -12.25
C TYR A 561 -12.41 10.05 -13.64
N TYR A 562 -12.53 8.75 -13.99
CA TYR A 562 -12.29 8.28 -15.33
C TYR A 562 -13.20 8.98 -16.36
N GLU A 563 -14.49 9.12 -16.07
CA GLU A 563 -15.46 9.80 -16.93
C GLU A 563 -15.10 11.30 -17.09
N GLN A 564 -14.72 11.98 -16.03
CA GLN A 564 -14.34 13.39 -16.05
C GLN A 564 -13.05 13.65 -16.83
N HIS A 565 -12.12 12.71 -16.83
CA HIS A 565 -10.85 12.81 -17.51
C HIS A 565 -10.83 12.14 -18.90
N GLY A 566 -12.00 11.84 -19.48
CA GLY A 566 -12.13 11.28 -20.83
C GLY A 566 -11.70 9.83 -20.93
N GLY A 567 -11.97 9.02 -19.87
CA GLY A 567 -11.63 7.61 -19.80
C GLY A 567 -12.24 6.80 -20.95
N ASN A 568 -11.44 5.94 -21.56
CA ASN A 568 -11.92 5.06 -22.62
C ASN A 568 -12.67 3.86 -22.01
N PRO A 569 -13.94 3.61 -22.38
CA PRO A 569 -14.71 2.46 -21.87
C PRO A 569 -14.11 1.09 -22.21
N GLU A 570 -13.19 1.04 -23.17
CA GLU A 570 -12.50 -0.21 -23.53
C GLU A 570 -11.32 -0.56 -22.63
N TRP A 571 -10.87 0.37 -21.76
CA TRP A 571 -9.82 0.07 -20.80
C TRP A 571 -10.30 -0.93 -19.74
N ASP A 572 -9.41 -1.83 -19.33
CA ASP A 572 -9.73 -2.90 -18.38
C ASP A 572 -10.13 -2.38 -17.00
N ASP A 573 -9.46 -1.33 -16.52
CA ASP A 573 -9.78 -0.68 -15.25
C ASP A 573 -11.14 0.02 -15.29
N PHE A 574 -11.49 0.70 -16.38
CA PHE A 574 -12.82 1.28 -16.57
C PHE A 574 -13.92 0.19 -16.54
N LYS A 575 -13.73 -0.90 -17.31
CA LYS A 575 -14.67 -2.03 -17.34
C LYS A 575 -14.83 -2.67 -15.96
N PHE A 576 -13.74 -2.85 -15.23
CA PHE A 576 -13.77 -3.39 -13.88
C PHE A 576 -14.58 -2.51 -12.93
N LEU A 577 -14.28 -1.21 -12.88
CA LEU A 577 -14.99 -0.25 -12.03
C LEU A 577 -16.47 -0.17 -12.38
N LYS A 578 -16.80 -0.13 -13.66
CA LYS A 578 -18.19 -0.08 -14.16
C LYS A 578 -19.00 -1.30 -13.72
N ARG A 579 -18.44 -2.50 -13.94
CA ARG A 579 -19.05 -3.76 -13.48
C ARG A 579 -19.23 -3.81 -11.97
N THR A 580 -18.25 -3.31 -11.21
CA THR A 580 -18.29 -3.25 -9.75
C THR A 580 -19.40 -2.32 -9.27
N GLU A 581 -19.53 -1.12 -9.87
CA GLU A 581 -20.59 -0.17 -9.58
C GLU A 581 -21.98 -0.77 -9.86
N GLU A 582 -22.17 -1.40 -10.99
CA GLU A 582 -23.44 -2.01 -11.39
C GLU A 582 -23.88 -3.11 -10.40
N ARG A 583 -22.97 -4.00 -10.01
CA ARG A 583 -23.22 -5.05 -9.01
C ARG A 583 -23.55 -4.48 -7.64
N LEU A 584 -22.78 -3.50 -7.18
CA LEU A 584 -23.01 -2.82 -5.90
C LEU A 584 -24.39 -2.15 -5.88
N ASN A 585 -24.77 -1.43 -6.92
CA ASN A 585 -26.08 -0.80 -7.03
C ASN A 585 -27.23 -1.82 -7.05
N ALA A 586 -27.06 -2.96 -7.72
CA ALA A 586 -28.06 -4.03 -7.75
C ALA A 586 -28.29 -4.65 -6.37
N ASP A 587 -27.22 -5.03 -5.65
CA ASP A 587 -27.32 -5.60 -4.31
C ASP A 587 -27.75 -4.56 -3.27
N TRP A 588 -27.42 -3.28 -3.46
CA TRP A 588 -27.88 -2.18 -2.61
C TRP A 588 -29.42 -2.12 -2.57
N LYS A 589 -30.04 -2.17 -3.74
CA LYS A 589 -31.50 -2.25 -3.88
C LYS A 589 -32.06 -3.56 -3.35
N ARG A 590 -31.41 -4.68 -3.70
CA ARG A 590 -31.81 -6.03 -3.27
C ARG A 590 -31.94 -6.15 -1.75
N PHE A 591 -30.99 -5.57 -0.99
CA PHE A 591 -31.00 -5.59 0.46
C PHE A 591 -31.77 -4.41 1.09
N GLY A 592 -32.32 -3.48 0.30
CA GLY A 592 -33.08 -2.32 0.76
C GLY A 592 -32.23 -1.38 1.60
N MET A 593 -31.02 -1.08 1.13
CA MET A 593 -30.06 -0.24 1.86
C MET A 593 -30.28 1.27 1.66
N GLU A 594 -31.13 1.69 0.73
CA GLU A 594 -31.48 3.11 0.51
C GLU A 594 -32.09 3.77 1.78
N GLY A 595 -32.69 2.97 2.69
CA GLY A 595 -33.15 3.46 3.98
C GLY A 595 -32.03 3.77 4.99
N VAL A 596 -30.79 3.40 4.68
CA VAL A 596 -29.61 3.63 5.53
C VAL A 596 -28.76 4.75 4.96
N TYR A 597 -28.36 4.60 3.72
CA TYR A 597 -27.64 5.58 2.93
C TYR A 597 -28.36 5.77 1.59
N ALA A 598 -28.55 7.03 1.17
CA ALA A 598 -29.24 7.33 -0.08
C ALA A 598 -28.49 6.73 -1.29
N PHE A 599 -27.15 6.68 -1.21
CA PHE A 599 -26.27 6.16 -2.25
C PHE A 599 -25.22 5.22 -1.64
N PRO A 600 -24.81 4.15 -2.35
CA PRO A 600 -23.76 3.24 -1.86
C PRO A 600 -22.41 3.93 -1.63
N GLU A 601 -22.11 5.02 -2.36
CA GLU A 601 -20.88 5.80 -2.16
C GLU A 601 -20.72 6.31 -0.72
N GLU A 602 -21.82 6.63 -0.01
CA GLU A 602 -21.78 7.09 1.38
C GLU A 602 -21.25 5.99 2.31
N MET A 603 -21.65 4.73 2.08
CA MET A 603 -21.11 3.57 2.80
C MET A 603 -19.61 3.39 2.54
N LEU A 604 -19.17 3.51 1.29
CA LEU A 604 -17.75 3.42 0.93
C LEU A 604 -16.94 4.52 1.63
N ARG A 605 -17.46 5.73 1.73
CA ARG A 605 -16.83 6.83 2.48
C ARG A 605 -16.78 6.57 3.99
N ASP A 606 -17.80 5.94 4.56
CA ASP A 606 -17.78 5.56 5.98
C ASP A 606 -16.78 4.44 6.25
N SER A 607 -16.64 3.47 5.34
CA SER A 607 -15.55 2.49 5.38
C SER A 607 -14.19 3.18 5.40
N GLN A 608 -13.97 4.20 4.58
CA GLN A 608 -12.73 4.98 4.55
C GLN A 608 -12.48 5.73 5.86
N ARG A 609 -13.53 6.30 6.51
CA ARG A 609 -13.40 6.92 7.85
C ARG A 609 -13.04 5.90 8.92
N LEU A 610 -13.63 4.70 8.85
CA LEU A 610 -13.30 3.60 9.75
C LEU A 610 -11.84 3.17 9.58
N HIS A 611 -11.36 3.07 8.34
CA HIS A 611 -9.96 2.82 8.02
C HIS A 611 -9.01 3.85 8.68
N CYS A 612 -9.35 5.14 8.67
CA CYS A 612 -8.54 6.17 9.34
C CYS A 612 -8.38 5.92 10.83
N ARG A 613 -9.45 5.50 11.52
CA ARG A 613 -9.39 5.14 12.94
C ARG A 613 -8.55 3.88 13.18
N GLN A 614 -8.63 2.91 12.28
CA GLN A 614 -7.80 1.71 12.33
C GLN A 614 -6.30 2.04 12.12
N ARG A 615 -5.99 2.98 11.23
CA ARG A 615 -4.61 3.48 11.10
C ARG A 615 -4.13 4.11 12.40
N LEU A 616 -4.97 4.91 13.09
CA LEU A 616 -4.63 5.48 14.40
C LEU A 616 -4.39 4.41 15.46
N LEU A 617 -5.19 3.34 15.50
CA LEU A 617 -4.94 2.18 16.36
C LEU A 617 -3.58 1.54 16.03
N GLY A 618 -3.28 1.33 14.75
CA GLY A 618 -1.99 0.83 14.28
C GLY A 618 -0.82 1.73 14.73
N PHE A 619 -0.97 3.06 14.62
CA PHE A 619 0.01 4.01 15.16
C PHE A 619 0.17 3.86 16.67
N ASN A 620 -0.92 3.69 17.43
CA ASN A 620 -0.84 3.47 18.88
C ASN A 620 -0.07 2.19 19.21
N LEU A 621 -0.38 1.08 18.53
CA LEU A 621 0.27 -0.21 18.75
C LEU A 621 1.78 -0.15 18.44
N ILE A 622 2.14 0.35 17.26
CA ILE A 622 3.53 0.43 16.79
C ILE A 622 4.34 1.44 17.61
N ARG A 623 3.79 2.64 17.83
CA ARG A 623 4.49 3.72 18.52
C ARG A 623 4.56 3.51 20.04
N SER A 624 3.74 2.64 20.63
CA SER A 624 3.86 2.21 22.03
C SER A 624 4.98 1.20 22.26
N ASN A 625 5.55 0.63 21.20
CA ASN A 625 6.64 -0.33 21.26
C ASN A 625 7.99 0.36 21.06
N PRO A 626 8.87 0.44 22.11
CA PRO A 626 10.16 1.13 22.02
C PRO A 626 11.16 0.39 21.12
N GLN A 627 10.86 -0.81 20.67
CA GLN A 627 11.75 -1.67 19.87
C GLN A 627 11.48 -1.56 18.35
N ILE A 628 10.45 -0.85 17.92
CA ILE A 628 10.24 -0.59 16.51
C ILE A 628 11.01 0.66 16.10
N CYS A 629 11.93 0.52 15.14
CA CYS A 629 12.83 1.59 14.70
C CYS A 629 12.31 2.40 13.51
N GLY A 630 11.18 1.99 12.93
CA GLY A 630 10.50 2.63 11.81
C GLY A 630 9.50 1.68 11.19
N PHE A 631 8.60 2.22 10.39
CA PHE A 631 7.67 1.39 9.60
C PHE A 631 7.22 2.07 8.31
N ASN A 632 6.78 1.24 7.38
CA ASN A 632 6.26 1.62 6.09
C ASN A 632 4.78 1.25 6.00
N LEU A 633 3.92 2.21 5.75
CA LEU A 633 2.50 1.96 5.52
C LEU A 633 2.30 1.33 4.14
N THR A 634 1.54 0.27 4.08
CA THR A 634 1.11 -0.39 2.86
C THR A 634 -0.28 0.13 2.55
N GLY A 635 -0.57 0.70 1.47
CA GLY A 635 0.10 1.29 0.33
C GLY A 635 -0.20 2.78 0.32
N LEU A 636 0.46 3.53 -0.56
CA LEU A 636 0.25 4.97 -0.65
C LEU A 636 -1.13 5.31 -1.25
N LEU A 637 -1.56 4.57 -2.23
CA LEU A 637 -2.81 4.79 -2.97
C LEU A 637 -3.56 3.46 -3.19
N ASP A 638 -4.83 3.54 -3.55
CA ASP A 638 -5.69 2.39 -3.88
C ASP A 638 -5.24 1.74 -5.21
N HIS A 639 -4.05 1.17 -5.24
CA HIS A 639 -3.49 0.54 -6.43
C HIS A 639 -3.92 -0.92 -6.57
N GLY A 640 -3.91 -1.43 -7.79
CA GLY A 640 -4.32 -2.81 -8.05
C GLY A 640 -5.73 -3.10 -7.54
N TYR A 641 -6.57 -2.07 -7.45
CA TYR A 641 -7.95 -2.12 -6.94
C TYR A 641 -8.08 -2.77 -5.56
N SER A 642 -7.12 -2.48 -4.67
CA SER A 642 -7.25 -2.71 -3.24
C SER A 642 -7.64 -1.42 -2.53
N GLY A 643 -8.35 -1.50 -1.43
CA GLY A 643 -8.67 -0.34 -0.61
C GLY A 643 -7.59 0.04 0.40
N GLU A 644 -6.33 -0.35 0.18
CA GLU A 644 -5.24 -0.14 1.14
C GLU A 644 -4.73 1.29 1.22
N GLY A 645 -4.91 2.06 0.14
CA GLY A 645 -4.35 3.39 -0.02
C GLY A 645 -4.75 4.41 1.03
N LEU A 646 -3.89 5.39 1.23
CA LEU A 646 -4.15 6.57 2.05
C LEU A 646 -5.02 7.57 1.27
N TRP A 647 -4.90 7.54 -0.05
CA TRP A 647 -5.74 8.26 -0.99
C TRP A 647 -6.12 7.40 -2.17
N LEU A 648 -7.12 7.90 -2.91
CA LEU A 648 -7.66 7.23 -4.08
C LEU A 648 -6.64 7.18 -5.22
N PHE A 649 -6.93 6.38 -6.24
CA PHE A 649 -6.09 6.23 -7.43
C PHE A 649 -5.87 7.57 -8.18
N TRP A 650 -6.85 8.49 -8.11
CA TRP A 650 -6.77 9.87 -8.63
C TRP A 650 -6.26 10.90 -7.61
N ARG A 651 -5.68 10.46 -6.47
CA ARG A 651 -5.07 11.28 -5.41
C ARG A 651 -6.06 12.20 -4.68
N GLU A 652 -7.31 11.79 -4.56
CA GLU A 652 -8.21 12.38 -3.58
C GLU A 652 -7.96 11.72 -2.20
N PHE A 653 -7.78 12.51 -1.16
CA PHE A 653 -7.62 11.99 0.20
C PHE A 653 -8.87 11.24 0.67
N LYS A 654 -8.67 10.09 1.31
CA LYS A 654 -9.74 9.45 2.06
C LYS A 654 -10.16 10.34 3.22
N PRO A 655 -11.45 10.39 3.57
CA PRO A 655 -11.94 11.27 4.64
C PRO A 655 -11.23 11.03 5.98
N GLY A 656 -10.60 12.06 6.54
CA GLY A 656 -9.91 12.03 7.85
C GLY A 656 -8.48 11.48 7.83
N ILE A 657 -7.98 11.03 6.67
CA ILE A 657 -6.65 10.37 6.63
C ILE A 657 -5.51 11.35 6.85
N MET A 658 -5.62 12.58 6.37
CA MET A 658 -4.56 13.58 6.54
C MET A 658 -4.32 13.88 8.04
N GLU A 659 -5.40 14.10 8.78
CA GLU A 659 -5.36 14.33 10.23
C GLU A 659 -4.81 13.12 10.97
N ALA A 660 -5.23 11.91 10.57
CA ALA A 660 -4.75 10.66 11.16
C ALA A 660 -3.24 10.45 10.94
N LEU A 661 -2.72 10.79 9.75
CA LEU A 661 -1.30 10.72 9.47
C LEU A 661 -0.50 11.77 10.24
N GLN A 662 -0.95 13.02 10.29
CA GLN A 662 -0.29 14.09 11.05
C GLN A 662 -0.24 13.77 12.55
N ASP A 663 -1.33 13.24 13.11
CA ASP A 663 -1.36 12.74 14.48
C ASP A 663 -0.40 11.56 14.67
N GLY A 664 -0.53 10.53 13.85
CA GLY A 664 0.23 9.28 13.95
C GLY A 664 1.74 9.46 13.78
N TRP A 665 2.17 10.31 12.87
CA TRP A 665 3.58 10.62 12.61
C TRP A 665 4.18 11.68 13.55
N SER A 666 3.39 12.28 14.46
CA SER A 666 3.91 13.24 15.41
C SER A 666 5.08 12.64 16.20
N PRO A 667 6.23 13.34 16.32
CA PRO A 667 7.40 12.82 17.04
C PRO A 667 7.19 12.73 18.55
N LEU A 668 6.20 13.46 19.08
CA LEU A 668 5.75 13.38 20.47
C LEU A 668 4.25 13.12 20.49
N ARG A 669 3.83 11.92 20.96
CA ARG A 669 2.42 11.56 20.99
C ARG A 669 2.07 10.58 22.11
N TRP A 670 0.80 10.61 22.52
CA TRP A 670 0.20 9.59 23.36
C TRP A 670 -0.23 8.39 22.54
N CYS A 671 0.00 7.20 23.06
CA CYS A 671 -0.57 5.94 22.62
C CYS A 671 -1.53 5.49 23.72
N LEU A 672 -2.83 5.62 23.46
CA LEU A 672 -3.89 5.34 24.43
C LEU A 672 -4.60 4.06 24.08
N PHE A 673 -5.00 3.30 25.11
CA PHE A 673 -5.74 2.06 24.99
C PHE A 673 -6.84 1.98 26.04
N ALA A 674 -7.97 1.36 25.67
CA ALA A 674 -9.07 0.99 26.57
C ALA A 674 -9.52 -0.44 26.23
N ALA A 675 -9.63 -1.30 27.20
CA ALA A 675 -10.03 -2.68 27.00
C ALA A 675 -11.04 -3.13 28.07
N PRO A 676 -12.25 -3.56 27.64
CA PRO A 676 -12.78 -3.51 26.27
C PRO A 676 -13.18 -2.09 25.84
N MET A 677 -13.23 -1.85 24.52
CA MET A 677 -13.71 -0.57 23.94
C MET A 677 -15.20 -0.33 24.16
N HIS A 678 -15.97 -1.37 24.42
CA HIS A 678 -17.38 -1.30 24.79
C HIS A 678 -17.63 -2.16 26.04
N ALA A 679 -17.87 -1.50 27.14
CA ALA A 679 -18.02 -2.13 28.47
C ALA A 679 -19.40 -1.88 29.07
N TYR A 680 -19.70 -2.58 30.20
CA TYR A 680 -20.82 -2.27 31.03
C TYR A 680 -20.48 -1.20 32.06
N VAL A 681 -21.44 -0.32 32.34
CA VAL A 681 -21.39 0.59 33.48
C VAL A 681 -21.13 -0.19 34.76
N GLY A 682 -20.19 0.28 35.59
CA GLY A 682 -19.85 -0.34 36.88
C GLY A 682 -18.97 -1.60 36.79
N ARG A 683 -18.63 -2.09 35.61
CA ARG A 683 -17.59 -3.11 35.43
C ARG A 683 -16.22 -2.43 35.23
N PRO A 684 -15.10 -3.04 35.71
CA PRO A 684 -13.78 -2.50 35.48
C PRO A 684 -13.42 -2.59 34.00
N LEU A 685 -12.74 -1.56 33.49
CA LEU A 685 -12.07 -1.56 32.20
C LEU A 685 -10.62 -1.13 32.38
N LYS A 686 -9.72 -1.70 31.61
CA LYS A 686 -8.32 -1.37 31.64
C LYS A 686 -8.06 -0.14 30.77
N LEU A 687 -7.41 0.90 31.34
CA LEU A 687 -6.90 2.04 30.60
C LEU A 687 -5.38 2.03 30.63
N GLU A 688 -4.77 2.36 29.50
CA GLU A 688 -3.32 2.49 29.38
C GLU A 688 -2.94 3.77 28.63
N ALA A 689 -1.87 4.42 29.09
CA ALA A 689 -1.28 5.58 28.46
C ALA A 689 0.24 5.39 28.36
N ILE A 690 0.75 5.46 27.13
CA ILE A 690 2.18 5.36 26.81
C ILE A 690 2.56 6.61 26.05
N LEU A 691 3.69 7.25 26.40
CA LEU A 691 4.21 8.40 25.67
C LEU A 691 5.29 7.95 24.69
N ALA A 692 5.04 8.12 23.39
CA ALA A 692 6.05 8.00 22.35
C ALA A 692 6.83 9.34 22.26
N ASN A 693 8.17 9.25 22.28
CA ASN A 693 9.06 10.41 22.27
C ASN A 693 10.27 10.14 21.35
N GLU A 694 10.31 10.77 20.19
CA GLU A 694 11.45 10.74 19.28
C GLU A 694 12.49 11.83 19.68
N ASP A 695 13.00 11.74 20.89
CA ASP A 695 13.99 12.67 21.45
C ASP A 695 13.52 14.15 21.50
N VAL A 696 12.19 14.40 21.50
CA VAL A 696 11.60 15.76 21.60
C VAL A 696 11.69 16.30 23.03
N LEU A 697 11.29 15.47 24.01
CA LEU A 697 11.43 15.82 25.43
C LEU A 697 12.81 15.39 25.91
N ALA A 698 13.52 16.34 26.53
CA ALA A 698 14.79 16.07 27.17
C ALA A 698 14.61 15.21 28.46
N PRO A 699 15.66 14.56 28.96
CA PRO A 699 15.63 13.91 30.27
C PRO A 699 15.06 14.84 31.36
N GLY A 700 14.07 14.34 32.12
CA GLY A 700 13.39 15.16 33.12
C GLY A 700 12.06 14.55 33.59
N THR A 701 11.33 15.28 34.43
CA THR A 701 10.03 14.89 34.96
C THR A 701 8.95 15.88 34.47
N TYR A 702 7.90 15.33 33.83
CA TYR A 702 6.83 16.10 33.21
C TYR A 702 5.50 15.69 33.81
N PRO A 703 4.77 16.58 34.51
CA PRO A 703 3.44 16.26 35.04
C PRO A 703 2.45 16.01 33.92
N ALA A 704 1.66 14.94 34.05
CA ALA A 704 0.59 14.58 33.15
C ALA A 704 -0.73 14.47 33.90
N LEU A 705 -1.81 14.87 33.23
CA LEU A 705 -3.18 14.78 33.72
C LEU A 705 -3.97 13.80 32.84
N LEU A 706 -4.49 12.75 33.48
CA LEU A 706 -5.31 11.72 32.88
C LEU A 706 -6.75 11.92 33.29
N ARG A 707 -7.69 11.92 32.34
CA ARG A 707 -9.12 12.12 32.59
C ARG A 707 -9.96 11.14 31.78
N VAL A 708 -11.07 10.72 32.37
CA VAL A 708 -12.17 10.14 31.60
C VAL A 708 -13.33 11.13 31.61
N LEU A 709 -13.71 11.58 30.44
CA LEU A 709 -14.84 12.49 30.22
C LEU A 709 -16.04 11.67 29.76
N GLY A 710 -17.15 11.79 30.47
CA GLY A 710 -18.42 11.14 30.12
C GLY A 710 -19.53 12.17 29.84
N PRO A 711 -20.78 11.72 29.61
CA PRO A 711 -21.89 12.61 29.33
C PRO A 711 -22.13 13.71 30.37
N ASN A 712 -21.80 13.44 31.65
CA ASN A 712 -21.97 14.39 32.77
C ASN A 712 -20.68 15.13 33.15
N GLY A 713 -19.65 15.11 32.30
CA GLY A 713 -18.37 15.76 32.58
C GLY A 713 -17.27 14.77 33.03
N ILE A 714 -16.42 15.13 33.97
CA ILE A 714 -15.31 14.31 34.44
C ILE A 714 -15.84 13.12 35.25
N ALA A 715 -15.65 11.90 34.74
CA ALA A 715 -16.02 10.67 35.41
C ALA A 715 -14.88 10.06 36.22
N TRP A 716 -13.63 10.36 35.88
CA TRP A 716 -12.42 9.93 36.58
C TRP A 716 -11.25 10.85 36.22
N GLU A 717 -10.37 11.09 37.19
CA GLU A 717 -9.18 11.92 37.01
C GLU A 717 -8.02 11.36 37.82
N GLU A 718 -6.81 11.40 37.26
CA GLU A 718 -5.58 11.04 37.97
C GLU A 718 -4.39 11.87 37.46
N LYS A 719 -3.47 12.25 38.36
CA LYS A 719 -2.20 12.92 38.03
C LYS A 719 -1.06 11.92 38.09
N ARG A 720 -0.19 11.99 37.08
CA ARG A 720 1.02 11.16 36.96
C ARG A 720 2.22 11.99 36.52
N ASN A 721 3.41 11.49 36.81
CA ASN A 721 4.66 12.07 36.29
C ASN A 721 5.20 11.17 35.17
N VAL A 722 5.43 11.76 34.01
CA VAL A 722 6.23 11.15 32.96
C VAL A 722 7.68 11.40 33.28
N VAL A 723 8.48 10.34 33.45
CA VAL A 723 9.91 10.42 33.69
C VAL A 723 10.66 10.02 32.42
N ILE A 724 11.36 10.98 31.79
CA ILE A 724 12.28 10.74 30.69
C ILE A 724 13.65 10.45 31.30
N PRO A 725 14.15 9.19 31.20
CA PRO A 725 15.44 8.85 31.82
C PRO A 725 16.60 9.51 31.05
N LYS A 726 17.67 9.83 31.75
CA LYS A 726 18.93 10.19 31.09
C LYS A 726 19.55 8.93 30.48
N PRO A 727 19.82 8.92 29.17
CA PRO A 727 20.46 7.76 28.56
C PRO A 727 21.83 7.50 29.17
N ALA A 728 22.25 6.23 29.25
CA ALA A 728 23.63 5.89 29.56
C ALA A 728 24.59 6.44 28.49
N PRO A 729 25.83 6.74 28.78
CA PRO A 729 26.79 7.22 27.80
C PRO A 729 26.87 6.27 26.59
N GLY A 730 26.68 6.79 25.37
CA GLY A 730 26.71 6.04 24.13
C GLY A 730 25.46 5.19 23.86
N SER A 731 24.37 5.40 24.62
CA SER A 731 23.04 4.81 24.36
C SER A 731 22.01 5.91 24.02
N ASP A 732 20.92 5.49 23.39
CA ASP A 732 19.77 6.36 23.13
C ASP A 732 18.72 6.22 24.24
N GLY A 733 17.87 7.23 24.43
CA GLY A 733 16.66 7.13 25.26
C GLY A 733 15.61 6.20 24.65
N PRO A 734 14.64 5.69 25.44
CA PRO A 734 13.55 4.87 24.92
C PRO A 734 12.64 5.68 23.99
N LEU A 735 12.17 5.06 22.89
CA LEU A 735 11.21 5.68 21.95
C LEU A 735 9.78 5.72 22.50
N ALA A 736 9.45 4.91 23.50
CA ALA A 736 8.16 4.88 24.15
C ALA A 736 8.32 4.58 25.66
N MET A 737 7.47 5.22 26.47
CA MET A 737 7.50 5.10 27.93
C MET A 737 6.09 4.87 28.49
N PRO A 738 5.85 3.76 29.21
CA PRO A 738 4.61 3.56 29.96
C PRO A 738 4.44 4.66 31.03
N VAL A 739 3.23 5.23 31.09
CA VAL A 739 2.88 6.29 32.05
C VAL A 739 1.79 5.83 32.98
N PHE A 740 0.81 5.12 32.45
CA PHE A 740 -0.32 4.57 33.23
C PHE A 740 -0.78 3.24 32.65
N SER A 741 -1.10 2.30 33.51
CA SER A 741 -1.83 1.07 33.23
C SER A 741 -2.61 0.66 34.46
N GLY A 742 -3.93 0.63 34.38
CA GLY A 742 -4.77 0.30 35.53
C GLY A 742 -6.22 0.04 35.18
N ASP A 743 -6.91 -0.69 36.06
CA ASP A 743 -8.33 -0.95 35.96
C ASP A 743 -9.12 0.22 36.60
N VAL A 744 -10.04 0.78 35.79
CA VAL A 744 -10.89 1.91 36.19
C VAL A 744 -12.35 1.46 36.16
N THR A 745 -13.10 1.71 37.23
CA THR A 745 -14.52 1.44 37.28
C THR A 745 -15.31 2.74 37.19
N LEU A 746 -16.08 2.89 36.13
CA LEU A 746 -16.86 4.09 35.85
C LEU A 746 -18.33 3.86 36.23
N ARG A 747 -18.88 4.79 37.01
CA ARG A 747 -20.27 4.78 37.49
C ARG A 747 -20.99 6.05 36.99
N GLY A 748 -21.29 6.09 35.71
CA GLY A 748 -22.01 7.21 35.09
C GLY A 748 -23.11 6.68 34.16
N PRO A 749 -23.86 7.53 33.46
CA PRO A 749 -24.86 7.08 32.51
C PRO A 749 -24.24 6.31 31.36
N ALA A 750 -25.02 5.44 30.70
CA ALA A 750 -24.61 4.85 29.43
C ALA A 750 -24.33 5.93 28.38
N GLY A 751 -23.37 5.69 27.51
CA GLY A 751 -22.99 6.64 26.46
C GLY A 751 -21.54 6.51 26.01
N GLN A 752 -21.13 7.51 25.28
CA GLN A 752 -19.75 7.64 24.79
C GLN A 752 -18.89 8.34 25.85
N TYR A 753 -17.71 7.79 26.08
CA TYR A 753 -16.68 8.32 26.98
C TYR A 753 -15.39 8.60 26.23
N THR A 754 -14.60 9.55 26.74
CA THR A 754 -13.30 9.90 26.17
C THR A 754 -12.23 9.79 27.25
N PHE A 755 -11.24 8.93 27.05
CA PHE A 755 -10.01 8.92 27.81
C PHE A 755 -9.09 10.02 27.22
N ALA A 756 -8.78 11.03 28.01
CA ALA A 756 -7.99 12.20 27.61
C ALA A 756 -6.74 12.30 28.48
N VAL A 757 -5.57 12.47 27.84
CA VAL A 757 -4.29 12.59 28.51
C VAL A 757 -3.54 13.81 28.00
N THR A 758 -3.02 14.63 28.90
CA THR A 758 -2.26 15.85 28.58
C THR A 758 -1.00 15.98 29.43
N LEU A 759 0.04 16.57 28.89
CA LEU A 759 1.14 17.11 29.69
C LEU A 759 0.77 18.50 30.19
N GLU A 760 1.06 18.80 31.46
CA GLU A 760 0.84 20.13 32.01
C GLU A 760 1.94 21.13 31.58
N ARG A 761 3.12 20.61 31.20
CA ARG A 761 4.27 21.41 30.71
C ARG A 761 5.22 20.52 29.88
N GLY A 762 6.12 21.17 29.13
CA GLY A 762 7.21 20.52 28.39
C GLY A 762 6.87 20.18 26.92
N GLY A 763 5.61 20.09 26.56
CA GLY A 763 5.17 19.83 25.18
C GLY A 763 3.67 19.59 25.06
N ALA A 764 3.20 19.52 23.83
CA ALA A 764 1.80 19.20 23.50
C ALA A 764 1.75 17.93 22.63
N PRO A 765 1.81 16.73 23.23
CA PRO A 765 1.76 15.48 22.47
C PRO A 765 0.46 15.34 21.68
N ALA A 766 0.54 14.85 20.44
CA ALA A 766 -0.61 14.40 19.67
C ALA A 766 -1.23 13.12 20.28
N GLY A 767 -2.36 12.64 19.76
CA GLY A 767 -2.98 11.37 20.17
C GLY A 767 -3.58 11.35 21.57
N GLY A 768 -3.77 12.50 22.19
CA GLY A 768 -4.19 12.63 23.60
C GLY A 768 -5.65 12.30 23.90
N ARG A 769 -6.39 11.63 22.98
CA ARG A 769 -7.80 11.28 23.17
C ARG A 769 -8.12 9.92 22.56
N LEU A 770 -8.86 9.10 23.31
CA LEU A 770 -9.40 7.82 22.87
C LEU A 770 -10.87 7.72 23.31
N THR A 771 -11.75 7.40 22.37
CA THR A 771 -13.18 7.25 22.62
C THR A 771 -13.52 5.77 22.84
N PHE A 772 -14.38 5.49 23.82
CA PHE A 772 -14.92 4.16 24.11
C PHE A 772 -16.39 4.25 24.59
N HIS A 773 -17.07 3.12 24.80
CA HIS A 773 -18.51 3.11 25.06
C HIS A 773 -18.86 2.38 26.38
N LEU A 774 -19.86 2.89 27.09
CA LEU A 774 -20.47 2.22 28.23
C LEU A 774 -21.97 2.00 27.99
N SER A 775 -22.48 0.83 28.36
CA SER A 775 -23.89 0.48 28.24
C SER A 775 -24.45 -0.09 29.56
N GLU A 776 -25.74 0.13 29.78
CA GLU A 776 -26.44 -0.56 30.84
C GLU A 776 -26.77 -2.01 30.43
N PRO A 777 -26.82 -2.95 31.41
CA PRO A 777 -27.25 -4.30 31.12
C PRO A 777 -28.69 -4.32 30.55
N PRO A 778 -28.90 -4.94 29.37
CA PRO A 778 -30.23 -4.95 28.77
C PRO A 778 -31.17 -5.91 29.49
N THR A 779 -32.46 -5.54 29.51
CA THR A 779 -33.58 -6.38 29.98
C THR A 779 -34.69 -6.34 28.93
N ILE A 780 -35.55 -7.37 28.95
CA ILE A 780 -36.77 -7.40 28.12
C ILE A 780 -37.98 -7.81 28.96
N ALA A 781 -39.16 -7.50 28.47
CA ALA A 781 -40.41 -8.03 29.03
C ALA A 781 -40.37 -9.57 28.98
N PRO A 782 -41.03 -10.27 29.94
CA PRO A 782 -41.00 -11.72 29.98
C PRO A 782 -41.41 -12.37 28.66
N VAL A 783 -40.56 -13.23 28.14
CA VAL A 783 -40.74 -13.95 26.87
C VAL A 783 -40.39 -15.42 27.09
N LYS A 784 -41.15 -16.33 26.46
CA LYS A 784 -40.86 -17.77 26.44
C LYS A 784 -40.12 -18.13 25.16
N VAL A 785 -39.05 -18.89 25.28
CA VAL A 785 -38.31 -19.46 24.13
C VAL A 785 -38.12 -20.96 24.31
N ALA A 786 -38.21 -21.70 23.22
CA ALA A 786 -37.75 -23.08 23.17
C ALA A 786 -36.31 -23.09 22.68
N VAL A 787 -35.44 -23.95 23.22
CA VAL A 787 -34.03 -24.04 22.84
C VAL A 787 -33.69 -25.42 22.29
N TRP A 788 -32.94 -25.48 21.22
CA TRP A 788 -32.42 -26.71 20.65
C TRP A 788 -30.93 -26.61 20.45
N GLN A 789 -30.17 -27.40 21.23
CA GLN A 789 -28.71 -27.44 21.18
C GLN A 789 -28.02 -26.06 21.41
N VAL A 790 -28.59 -25.27 22.29
CA VAL A 790 -28.00 -24.02 22.77
C VAL A 790 -27.17 -24.30 24.02
N ASP A 791 -26.01 -23.73 24.14
CA ASP A 791 -25.09 -23.85 25.27
C ASP A 791 -25.79 -23.48 26.60
N THR A 792 -25.54 -24.29 27.67
CA THR A 792 -26.15 -24.10 28.99
C THR A 792 -25.84 -22.73 29.59
N ARG A 793 -24.64 -22.20 29.38
CA ARG A 793 -24.23 -20.86 29.82
C ARG A 793 -25.16 -19.77 29.24
N VAL A 794 -25.49 -19.88 27.96
CA VAL A 794 -26.40 -18.94 27.29
C VAL A 794 -27.84 -19.10 27.83
N GLN A 795 -28.27 -20.33 28.07
CA GLN A 795 -29.60 -20.59 28.63
C GLN A 795 -29.76 -19.99 30.06
N GLU A 796 -28.77 -20.16 30.93
CA GLU A 796 -28.77 -19.58 32.27
C GLU A 796 -28.72 -18.05 32.21
N TRP A 797 -27.88 -17.49 31.36
CA TRP A 797 -27.84 -16.05 31.16
C TRP A 797 -29.19 -15.47 30.69
N LEU A 798 -29.87 -16.10 29.72
CA LEU A 798 -31.22 -15.70 29.28
C LEU A 798 -32.25 -15.67 30.43
N LYS A 799 -32.21 -16.66 31.33
CA LYS A 799 -33.08 -16.69 32.51
C LYS A 799 -32.85 -15.47 33.42
N THR A 800 -31.59 -15.04 33.59
CA THR A 800 -31.27 -13.83 34.39
C THR A 800 -31.80 -12.54 33.76
N ARG A 801 -32.14 -12.57 32.47
CA ARG A 801 -32.65 -11.42 31.70
C ARG A 801 -34.16 -11.42 31.48
N GLY A 802 -34.91 -12.29 32.17
CA GLY A 802 -36.36 -12.36 32.08
C GLY A 802 -36.90 -13.28 30.97
N VAL A 803 -36.03 -14.09 30.34
CA VAL A 803 -36.45 -15.05 29.32
C VAL A 803 -36.72 -16.41 29.96
N SER A 804 -37.94 -16.92 29.78
CA SER A 804 -38.31 -18.28 30.18
C SER A 804 -37.81 -19.27 29.13
N VAL A 805 -36.84 -20.10 29.50
CA VAL A 805 -36.16 -21.05 28.61
C VAL A 805 -36.67 -22.46 28.84
N THR A 806 -37.15 -23.14 27.80
CA THR A 806 -37.56 -24.55 27.84
C THR A 806 -36.87 -25.35 26.77
N PRO A 807 -36.51 -26.63 26.98
CA PRO A 807 -36.04 -27.48 25.89
C PRO A 807 -37.10 -27.56 24.77
N LEU A 808 -36.65 -27.72 23.54
CA LEU A 808 -37.54 -28.02 22.44
C LEU A 808 -37.97 -29.49 22.57
N GLU A 809 -39.29 -29.71 22.78
CA GLU A 809 -39.83 -31.06 22.94
C GLU A 809 -40.09 -31.73 21.58
N PRO A 810 -39.94 -33.07 21.47
CA PRO A 810 -40.29 -33.82 20.26
C PRO A 810 -41.78 -33.76 19.91
N ALA A 811 -42.66 -33.66 20.91
CA ALA A 811 -44.10 -33.66 20.75
C ALA A 811 -44.59 -32.46 19.91
N PRO A 812 -45.66 -32.62 19.09
CA PRO A 812 -46.27 -31.52 18.36
C PRO A 812 -46.70 -30.37 19.28
N THR A 813 -46.37 -29.12 18.90
CA THR A 813 -46.82 -27.94 19.65
C THR A 813 -48.21 -27.51 19.17
N THR A 814 -49.00 -26.94 20.09
CA THR A 814 -50.31 -26.32 19.84
C THR A 814 -50.22 -24.79 19.68
N THR A 815 -49.05 -24.21 19.93
CA THR A 815 -48.80 -22.77 19.88
C THR A 815 -47.59 -22.47 19.05
N ARG A 816 -47.51 -21.25 18.52
CA ARG A 816 -46.29 -20.75 17.88
C ARG A 816 -45.23 -20.51 18.95
N GLN A 817 -43.98 -20.76 18.57
CA GLN A 817 -42.83 -20.64 19.46
C GLN A 817 -41.73 -19.79 18.83
N VAL A 818 -40.93 -19.08 19.63
CA VAL A 818 -39.57 -18.66 19.24
C VAL A 818 -38.66 -19.81 19.62
N ILE A 819 -37.91 -20.33 18.64
CA ILE A 819 -37.02 -21.48 18.81
C ILE A 819 -35.59 -20.99 18.53
N LEU A 820 -34.75 -20.97 19.57
CA LEU A 820 -33.33 -20.68 19.43
C LEU A 820 -32.60 -21.97 19.06
N VAL A 821 -31.88 -21.94 17.93
CA VAL A 821 -31.15 -23.10 17.40
C VAL A 821 -29.66 -22.83 17.49
N GLY A 822 -28.96 -23.67 18.24
CA GLY A 822 -27.50 -23.68 18.29
C GLY A 822 -26.89 -24.55 17.18
N ASN A 823 -26.21 -25.65 17.53
CA ASN A 823 -25.62 -26.57 16.58
C ASN A 823 -26.49 -27.80 16.30
N TRP A 824 -27.44 -27.72 15.38
CA TRP A 824 -28.33 -28.84 15.08
C TRP A 824 -27.69 -30.00 14.28
N ASN A 825 -26.39 -29.89 13.98
CA ASN A 825 -25.64 -30.94 13.27
C ASN A 825 -24.99 -31.96 14.25
N ASP A 826 -24.99 -31.72 15.55
CA ASP A 826 -24.44 -32.66 16.52
C ASP A 826 -25.34 -33.92 16.62
N PRO A 827 -24.87 -35.11 16.20
CA PRO A 827 -25.65 -36.34 16.25
C PRO A 827 -25.99 -36.79 17.66
N LYS A 828 -25.14 -36.46 18.64
CA LYS A 828 -25.29 -36.89 20.03
C LYS A 828 -26.36 -36.07 20.77
N ALA A 829 -26.66 -34.89 20.33
CA ALA A 829 -27.53 -33.93 20.97
C ALA A 829 -28.94 -33.85 20.34
N ARG A 830 -29.31 -34.72 19.38
CA ARG A 830 -30.57 -34.61 18.62
C ARG A 830 -31.84 -34.84 19.44
N GLN A 831 -31.79 -35.46 20.65
CA GLN A 831 -32.91 -35.63 21.54
C GLN A 831 -34.24 -36.08 20.87
N GLY A 832 -34.17 -36.89 19.82
CA GLY A 832 -35.33 -37.36 19.07
C GLY A 832 -35.96 -36.34 18.09
N ILE A 833 -35.41 -35.13 17.95
CA ILE A 833 -35.91 -34.09 17.03
C ILE A 833 -35.21 -34.17 15.67
N ARG A 834 -35.96 -34.22 14.59
CA ARG A 834 -35.42 -34.13 13.25
C ARG A 834 -35.46 -32.68 12.73
N LYS A 835 -34.62 -32.37 11.76
CA LYS A 835 -34.63 -31.07 11.09
C LYS A 835 -35.99 -30.75 10.45
N GLN A 836 -36.62 -31.76 9.85
CA GLN A 836 -37.98 -31.65 9.29
C GLN A 836 -39.03 -31.26 10.36
N ASP A 837 -38.92 -31.76 11.59
CA ASP A 837 -39.86 -31.43 12.66
C ASP A 837 -39.74 -29.95 13.07
N LEU A 838 -38.52 -29.39 13.08
CA LEU A 838 -38.29 -27.93 13.25
C LEU A 838 -38.92 -27.15 12.08
N LEU A 839 -38.64 -27.53 10.83
CA LEU A 839 -39.18 -26.84 9.65
C LEU A 839 -40.72 -26.91 9.62
N LEU A 840 -41.33 -28.01 10.04
CA LEU A 840 -42.79 -28.12 10.16
C LEU A 840 -43.37 -27.09 11.15
N ARG A 841 -42.72 -26.92 12.31
CA ARG A 841 -43.12 -25.89 13.30
C ARG A 841 -43.01 -24.49 12.71
N VAL A 842 -41.91 -24.21 11.98
CA VAL A 842 -41.74 -22.93 11.30
C VAL A 842 -42.81 -22.75 10.22
N ALA A 843 -43.06 -23.78 9.37
CA ALA A 843 -44.09 -23.71 8.32
C ALA A 843 -45.49 -23.40 8.91
N ARG A 844 -45.76 -23.81 10.13
CA ARG A 844 -47.01 -23.55 10.89
C ARG A 844 -47.00 -22.24 11.68
N GLY A 845 -45.93 -21.44 11.61
CA GLY A 845 -45.92 -20.07 12.13
C GLY A 845 -44.96 -19.81 13.28
N SER A 846 -44.13 -20.77 13.73
CA SER A 846 -43.06 -20.54 14.69
C SER A 846 -41.91 -19.76 14.03
N VAL A 847 -41.02 -19.18 14.85
CA VAL A 847 -39.80 -18.48 14.38
C VAL A 847 -38.57 -19.27 14.83
N ALA A 848 -37.76 -19.74 13.90
CA ALA A 848 -36.48 -20.36 14.22
C ALA A 848 -35.35 -19.35 14.08
N VAL A 849 -34.61 -19.09 15.16
CA VAL A 849 -33.47 -18.20 15.21
C VAL A 849 -32.18 -19.03 15.22
N PHE A 850 -31.43 -19.04 14.14
CA PHE A 850 -30.17 -19.75 14.07
C PHE A 850 -29.05 -18.83 14.58
N LEU A 851 -28.45 -19.22 15.71
CA LEU A 851 -27.43 -18.42 16.39
C LEU A 851 -26.02 -18.67 15.84
N ASN A 852 -25.83 -19.71 15.03
CA ASN A 852 -24.56 -20.12 14.48
C ASN A 852 -24.70 -20.54 12.99
N SER A 853 -23.94 -19.91 12.11
CA SER A 853 -23.93 -20.24 10.67
C SER A 853 -23.43 -21.65 10.38
N GLY A 854 -22.60 -22.24 11.25
CA GLY A 854 -22.13 -23.62 11.15
C GLY A 854 -23.24 -24.68 11.25
N ALA A 855 -24.43 -24.31 11.73
CA ALA A 855 -25.63 -25.19 11.75
C ALA A 855 -25.97 -25.74 10.36
N PHE A 856 -25.70 -25.01 9.28
CA PHE A 856 -26.13 -25.38 7.92
C PHE A 856 -25.18 -26.29 7.17
N LYS A 857 -24.07 -26.71 7.75
CA LYS A 857 -23.07 -27.58 7.13
C LYS A 857 -23.60 -28.98 6.85
N LYS A 858 -23.53 -29.45 5.59
CA LYS A 858 -23.89 -30.81 5.12
C LYS A 858 -22.67 -31.42 4.41
N GLY A 859 -21.96 -32.29 5.11
CA GLY A 859 -20.69 -32.82 4.59
C GLY A 859 -19.65 -31.69 4.37
N GLY A 860 -19.16 -31.54 3.16
CA GLY A 860 -18.25 -30.44 2.77
C GLY A 860 -18.93 -29.10 2.49
N ASP A 861 -20.25 -29.10 2.27
CA ASP A 861 -21.02 -27.90 1.89
C ASP A 861 -21.48 -27.15 3.16
N ALA A 862 -20.98 -25.92 3.33
CA ALA A 862 -21.30 -25.07 4.48
C ALA A 862 -22.76 -24.55 4.47
N ALA A 863 -23.42 -24.49 3.33
CA ALA A 863 -24.80 -24.03 3.13
C ALA A 863 -25.80 -25.17 2.85
N GLY A 864 -25.36 -26.42 2.81
CA GLY A 864 -26.12 -27.56 2.31
C GLY A 864 -27.43 -27.85 3.06
N TRP A 865 -27.55 -27.45 4.35
CA TRP A 865 -28.78 -27.52 5.13
C TRP A 865 -29.54 -26.19 5.21
N LEU A 866 -29.25 -25.20 4.36
CA LEU A 866 -30.15 -24.04 4.26
C LEU A 866 -31.52 -24.47 3.71
N PRO A 867 -32.62 -24.08 4.36
CA PRO A 867 -33.96 -24.51 3.96
C PRO A 867 -34.56 -23.63 2.84
N PHE A 868 -33.78 -23.40 1.80
CA PHE A 868 -34.13 -22.55 0.66
C PHE A 868 -33.92 -23.30 -0.65
N LYS A 869 -34.59 -22.83 -1.70
CA LYS A 869 -34.41 -23.36 -3.06
C LYS A 869 -33.01 -22.96 -3.58
N ASN A 870 -32.71 -21.69 -3.51
CA ASN A 870 -31.35 -21.18 -3.80
C ASN A 870 -30.58 -21.11 -2.48
N LYS A 871 -29.70 -22.07 -2.25
CA LYS A 871 -28.93 -22.16 -1.01
C LYS A 871 -27.70 -21.25 -1.01
N GLY A 872 -27.24 -20.87 -2.20
CA GLY A 872 -26.01 -20.09 -2.37
C GLY A 872 -24.82 -20.72 -1.62
N GLN A 873 -24.03 -19.90 -0.97
CA GLN A 873 -22.89 -20.36 -0.19
C GLN A 873 -22.75 -19.56 1.12
N LEU A 874 -22.03 -20.11 2.09
CA LEU A 874 -21.53 -19.37 3.24
C LEU A 874 -20.10 -18.92 2.88
N THR A 875 -19.98 -17.68 2.46
CA THR A 875 -18.70 -17.09 2.08
C THR A 875 -17.89 -16.78 3.33
N PHE A 876 -16.64 -17.22 3.34
CA PHE A 876 -15.61 -16.82 4.30
C PHE A 876 -14.64 -15.88 3.60
N PHE A 877 -14.48 -14.68 4.15
CA PHE A 877 -13.74 -13.59 3.52
C PHE A 877 -12.55 -13.17 4.38
N PRO A 878 -11.48 -13.98 4.46
CA PRO A 878 -10.23 -13.55 5.08
C PRO A 878 -9.41 -12.83 4.01
N ASP A 879 -9.49 -11.52 3.95
CA ASP A 879 -8.59 -10.76 3.10
C ASP A 879 -7.41 -10.23 3.92
N TRP A 880 -6.27 -10.06 3.29
CA TRP A 880 -5.02 -9.69 3.93
C TRP A 880 -4.87 -8.18 4.15
N LEU A 881 -5.51 -7.34 3.34
CA LEU A 881 -5.43 -5.88 3.43
C LEU A 881 -6.68 -5.26 4.04
N TYR A 882 -7.81 -5.83 3.75
CA TYR A 882 -9.10 -5.31 4.17
C TYR A 882 -10.11 -6.46 4.20
N HIS A 883 -11.27 -6.17 4.68
CA HIS A 883 -12.35 -7.12 4.85
C HIS A 883 -13.62 -6.56 4.19
N LYS A 884 -14.73 -7.24 4.38
CA LYS A 884 -16.03 -6.70 4.04
C LYS A 884 -16.49 -5.68 5.08
N GLU A 885 -17.31 -4.73 4.67
CA GLU A 885 -18.09 -3.93 5.61
C GLU A 885 -19.41 -4.62 5.93
N CYS A 886 -19.82 -4.52 7.21
CA CYS A 886 -21.12 -4.94 7.67
C CYS A 886 -21.99 -3.70 7.87
N VAL A 887 -23.11 -3.62 7.17
CA VAL A 887 -24.04 -2.49 7.21
C VAL A 887 -25.31 -2.92 7.94
N ALA A 888 -25.57 -2.30 9.09
CA ALA A 888 -26.81 -2.50 9.84
C ALA A 888 -27.91 -1.56 9.35
N LYS A 889 -29.12 -2.07 9.18
CA LYS A 889 -30.31 -1.27 8.86
C LYS A 889 -30.96 -0.68 10.12
N ARG A 890 -31.87 0.27 9.92
CA ARG A 890 -32.85 0.67 10.96
C ARG A 890 -33.87 -0.46 11.14
N HIS A 891 -33.48 -1.46 11.92
CA HIS A 891 -34.25 -2.68 12.13
C HIS A 891 -34.44 -2.89 13.64
N PRO A 892 -35.60 -3.43 14.12
CA PRO A 892 -35.87 -3.65 15.54
C PRO A 892 -34.82 -4.51 16.25
N PHE A 893 -34.04 -5.33 15.53
CA PHE A 893 -32.91 -6.08 16.10
C PHE A 893 -31.82 -5.15 16.64
N PHE A 894 -31.71 -3.96 16.10
CA PHE A 894 -30.70 -2.96 16.51
C PHE A 894 -31.25 -1.86 17.43
N ASP A 895 -32.48 -2.03 18.01
CA ASP A 895 -33.05 -1.06 18.93
C ASP A 895 -32.11 -0.81 20.14
N GLY A 896 -31.83 0.46 20.43
CA GLY A 896 -30.92 0.87 21.51
C GLY A 896 -29.45 0.49 21.32
N LEU A 897 -29.05 0.12 20.11
CA LEU A 897 -27.67 -0.03 19.65
C LEU A 897 -27.27 1.20 18.83
N GLN A 898 -26.03 1.21 18.37
CA GLN A 898 -25.52 2.28 17.51
C GLN A 898 -26.42 2.47 16.27
N PRO A 899 -26.58 3.71 15.74
CA PRO A 899 -27.42 3.99 14.58
C PRO A 899 -27.12 3.11 13.37
N ALA A 900 -28.07 2.99 12.45
CA ALA A 900 -27.88 2.30 11.18
C ALA A 900 -26.70 2.89 10.38
N GLY A 901 -25.98 2.02 9.70
CA GLY A 901 -24.79 2.34 8.94
C GLY A 901 -23.75 1.23 9.00
N VAL A 902 -22.51 1.55 8.64
CA VAL A 902 -21.38 0.64 8.83
C VAL A 902 -21.22 0.32 10.31
N MET A 903 -21.15 -0.97 10.64
CA MET A 903 -20.96 -1.41 12.03
C MET A 903 -19.55 -1.06 12.50
N ASP A 904 -19.47 -0.14 13.45
CA ASP A 904 -18.23 0.37 14.00
C ASP A 904 -17.51 -0.68 14.88
N TRP A 905 -16.23 -0.87 14.67
CA TRP A 905 -15.42 -1.85 15.40
C TRP A 905 -15.24 -1.47 16.87
N ASP A 906 -15.14 -0.18 17.18
CA ASP A 906 -15.01 0.29 18.56
C ASP A 906 -16.28 -0.02 19.39
N TYR A 907 -17.43 -0.14 18.71
CA TYR A 907 -18.72 -0.44 19.34
C TYR A 907 -19.14 -1.90 19.25
N TYR A 908 -18.98 -2.54 18.05
CA TYR A 908 -19.43 -3.92 17.81
C TYR A 908 -18.30 -4.95 17.96
N GLY A 909 -17.05 -4.55 17.73
CA GLY A 909 -15.85 -5.34 17.95
C GLY A 909 -15.96 -6.82 17.55
N PRO A 910 -15.90 -7.73 18.53
CA PRO A 910 -15.82 -9.16 18.29
C PRO A 910 -17.10 -9.78 17.70
N LEU A 911 -18.20 -9.01 17.55
CA LEU A 911 -19.42 -9.48 16.90
C LEU A 911 -19.26 -9.58 15.39
N ILE A 912 -18.42 -8.73 14.80
CA ILE A 912 -18.20 -8.68 13.36
C ILE A 912 -17.37 -9.90 12.94
N THR A 913 -17.91 -10.72 12.02
CA THR A 913 -17.24 -11.90 11.50
C THR A 913 -16.88 -11.73 10.02
N ASN A 914 -15.95 -12.55 9.52
CA ASN A 914 -15.62 -12.61 8.10
C ASN A 914 -16.49 -13.62 7.33
N ARG A 915 -17.73 -13.84 7.77
CA ARG A 915 -18.68 -14.77 7.14
C ARG A 915 -19.98 -14.07 6.80
N PHE A 916 -20.53 -14.38 5.63
CA PHE A 916 -21.86 -13.95 5.22
C PHE A 916 -22.49 -14.96 4.25
N PHE A 917 -23.81 -14.96 4.17
CA PHE A 917 -24.57 -15.79 3.25
C PHE A 917 -24.68 -15.08 1.89
N GLU A 918 -24.16 -15.69 0.84
CA GLU A 918 -24.08 -15.15 -0.51
C GLU A 918 -24.88 -16.01 -1.51
N GLY A 919 -25.69 -15.38 -2.35
CA GLY A 919 -26.44 -16.05 -3.42
C GLY A 919 -27.70 -16.81 -2.99
N GLN A 920 -28.18 -16.65 -1.74
CA GLN A 920 -29.45 -17.19 -1.28
C GLN A 920 -30.65 -16.48 -1.89
N ASP A 921 -31.83 -17.10 -1.73
CA ASP A 921 -33.10 -16.40 -1.94
C ASP A 921 -33.09 -15.05 -1.17
N THR A 922 -33.74 -14.03 -1.73
CA THR A 922 -33.81 -12.71 -1.09
C THR A 922 -34.56 -12.81 0.24
N PRO A 923 -33.99 -12.29 1.36
CA PRO A 923 -34.69 -12.27 2.65
C PRO A 923 -35.98 -11.43 2.58
N GLU A 924 -36.98 -11.80 3.37
CA GLU A 924 -38.18 -10.97 3.58
C GLU A 924 -37.80 -9.61 4.20
N ASP A 925 -36.81 -9.62 5.10
CA ASP A 925 -36.23 -8.42 5.69
C ASP A 925 -34.75 -8.64 6.02
N THR A 926 -33.91 -7.69 5.60
CA THR A 926 -32.47 -7.70 5.89
C THR A 926 -32.21 -6.77 7.08
N ALA A 927 -31.69 -7.30 8.15
CA ALA A 927 -31.28 -6.49 9.31
C ALA A 927 -29.83 -5.99 9.18
N ALA A 928 -28.92 -6.84 8.63
CA ALA A 928 -27.56 -6.47 8.31
C ALA A 928 -27.06 -7.23 7.08
N ALA A 929 -26.33 -6.54 6.21
CA ALA A 929 -25.69 -7.11 5.03
C ALA A 929 -24.19 -6.79 4.99
N ALA A 930 -23.43 -7.66 4.32
CA ALA A 930 -22.02 -7.47 4.05
C ALA A 930 -21.81 -7.00 2.61
N PHE A 931 -20.83 -6.11 2.44
CA PHE A 931 -20.33 -5.65 1.14
C PHE A 931 -18.81 -5.70 1.14
N ALA A 932 -18.23 -6.31 0.11
CA ALA A 932 -16.80 -6.34 -0.15
C ALA A 932 -16.57 -5.80 -1.56
N VAL A 933 -15.92 -4.64 -1.67
CA VAL A 933 -15.74 -3.88 -2.91
C VAL A 933 -14.27 -3.76 -3.23
N CYS A 934 -13.89 -4.18 -4.43
CA CYS A 934 -12.51 -4.18 -4.94
C CYS A 934 -11.56 -4.97 -4.03
N HIS A 935 -11.56 -6.28 -4.20
CA HIS A 935 -10.70 -7.20 -3.45
C HIS A 935 -10.15 -8.33 -4.34
N SER A 936 -9.16 -9.07 -3.83
CA SER A 936 -8.38 -10.05 -4.58
C SER A 936 -9.01 -11.44 -4.74
N LYS A 937 -10.20 -11.70 -4.18
CA LYS A 937 -10.80 -13.04 -4.19
C LYS A 937 -11.51 -13.38 -5.51
N PRO A 938 -11.83 -14.68 -5.76
CA PRO A 938 -12.29 -15.17 -7.07
C PRO A 938 -13.64 -14.64 -7.55
N THR A 939 -14.27 -13.73 -6.83
CA THR A 939 -15.56 -13.12 -7.17
C THR A 939 -15.44 -11.87 -8.04
N ASP A 940 -14.39 -11.74 -8.81
CA ASP A 940 -14.12 -10.56 -9.68
C ASP A 940 -14.11 -9.22 -8.93
N GLY A 941 -13.53 -9.20 -7.74
CA GLY A 941 -13.38 -7.99 -6.95
C GLY A 941 -14.64 -7.48 -6.25
N TYR A 942 -15.75 -8.23 -6.27
CA TYR A 942 -16.98 -7.84 -5.58
C TYR A 942 -17.73 -9.03 -4.99
N ALA A 943 -18.18 -8.90 -3.75
CA ALA A 943 -19.10 -9.83 -3.11
C ALA A 943 -20.06 -9.10 -2.16
N ALA A 944 -21.29 -9.57 -2.03
CA ALA A 944 -22.26 -9.07 -1.06
C ALA A 944 -23.18 -10.18 -0.57
N GLY A 945 -23.67 -10.06 0.67
CA GLY A 945 -24.56 -11.08 1.22
C GLY A 945 -25.19 -10.69 2.55
N THR A 946 -26.05 -11.57 3.04
CA THR A 946 -26.77 -11.39 4.31
C THR A 946 -25.90 -11.79 5.50
N MET A 947 -25.78 -10.92 6.50
CA MET A 947 -25.19 -11.26 7.80
C MET A 947 -26.24 -11.56 8.85
N LEU A 948 -27.33 -10.79 8.85
CA LEU A 948 -28.49 -11.00 9.72
C LEU A 948 -29.74 -10.72 8.90
N GLY A 949 -30.57 -11.73 8.68
CA GLY A 949 -31.75 -11.59 7.84
C GLY A 949 -32.90 -12.51 8.26
N VAL A 950 -34.11 -12.09 7.92
CA VAL A 950 -35.37 -12.78 8.18
C VAL A 950 -35.89 -13.35 6.87
N TYR A 951 -36.13 -14.65 6.84
CA TYR A 951 -36.65 -15.36 5.69
C TYR A 951 -38.01 -15.97 5.98
N ARG A 952 -38.94 -15.88 5.08
CA ARG A 952 -40.24 -16.48 5.22
C ARG A 952 -40.19 -17.98 4.92
N PHE A 953 -40.78 -18.79 5.74
CA PHE A 953 -40.95 -20.22 5.50
C PHE A 953 -42.36 -20.68 5.92
N GLY A 954 -43.25 -20.87 4.96
CA GLY A 954 -44.69 -21.08 5.24
C GLY A 954 -45.33 -19.89 5.96
N ALA A 955 -45.99 -20.14 7.10
CA ALA A 955 -46.59 -19.09 7.94
C ALA A 955 -45.61 -18.48 8.96
N GLY A 956 -44.41 -19.03 9.13
CA GLY A 956 -43.37 -18.60 10.08
C GLY A 956 -42.15 -18.00 9.40
N ARG A 957 -41.07 -17.87 10.19
CA ARG A 957 -39.85 -17.21 9.77
C ARG A 957 -38.61 -17.94 10.23
N ILE A 958 -37.55 -17.78 9.49
CA ILE A 958 -36.20 -18.24 9.82
C ILE A 958 -35.31 -17.00 9.89
N VAL A 959 -34.61 -16.84 11.02
CA VAL A 959 -33.61 -15.80 11.19
C VAL A 959 -32.25 -16.44 11.01
N LEU A 960 -31.53 -16.01 9.98
CA LEU A 960 -30.13 -16.36 9.73
C LEU A 960 -29.20 -15.32 10.36
N ASN A 961 -28.11 -15.80 10.95
CA ASN A 961 -27.11 -14.96 11.61
C ASN A 961 -25.69 -15.48 11.36
N THR A 962 -24.79 -14.58 11.01
CA THR A 962 -23.35 -14.85 10.96
C THR A 962 -22.55 -14.03 11.98
N LEU A 963 -23.20 -13.07 12.67
CA LEU A 963 -22.55 -12.29 13.73
C LEU A 963 -22.21 -13.20 14.92
N ASN A 964 -21.06 -12.98 15.55
CA ASN A 964 -20.57 -13.81 16.65
C ASN A 964 -21.25 -13.45 17.99
N ILE A 965 -22.57 -13.65 18.05
CA ILE A 965 -23.37 -13.35 19.23
C ILE A 965 -23.06 -14.33 20.37
N LEU A 966 -23.07 -15.64 20.11
CA LEU A 966 -22.97 -16.68 21.13
C LEU A 966 -21.73 -16.60 22.01
N ASP A 967 -20.55 -16.38 21.38
CA ASP A 967 -19.29 -16.33 22.11
C ASP A 967 -19.16 -15.07 22.97
N ASN A 968 -19.96 -14.04 22.65
CA ASN A 968 -19.93 -12.73 23.27
C ASN A 968 -21.10 -12.45 24.26
N VAL A 969 -22.00 -13.42 24.47
CA VAL A 969 -23.06 -13.31 25.48
C VAL A 969 -22.45 -13.22 26.90
N ASP A 970 -22.94 -12.25 27.70
CA ASP A 970 -22.47 -11.83 29.02
C ASP A 970 -21.04 -11.23 29.02
N LYS A 971 -20.47 -10.99 27.87
CA LYS A 971 -19.13 -10.39 27.71
C LYS A 971 -19.22 -9.03 27.03
N HIS A 972 -20.09 -8.88 26.05
CA HIS A 972 -20.16 -7.70 25.21
C HIS A 972 -21.57 -7.09 25.15
N PRO A 973 -21.74 -5.79 25.52
CA PRO A 973 -23.09 -5.20 25.66
C PRO A 973 -23.91 -5.24 24.37
N ALA A 974 -23.28 -5.07 23.19
CA ALA A 974 -24.00 -5.12 21.92
C ALA A 974 -24.46 -6.54 21.56
N ALA A 975 -23.72 -7.60 21.94
CA ALA A 975 -24.14 -8.98 21.74
C ALA A 975 -25.39 -9.30 22.53
N ASP A 976 -25.39 -8.92 23.82
CA ASP A 976 -26.47 -9.15 24.75
C ASP A 976 -27.75 -8.45 24.28
N ARG A 977 -27.66 -7.17 23.94
CA ARG A 977 -28.83 -6.41 23.48
C ARG A 977 -29.33 -6.94 22.12
N LEU A 978 -28.45 -7.28 21.19
CA LEU A 978 -28.84 -7.82 19.89
C LEU A 978 -29.61 -9.15 20.05
N LEU A 979 -29.11 -10.06 20.88
CA LEU A 979 -29.79 -11.34 21.14
C LEU A 979 -31.18 -11.13 21.74
N LEU A 980 -31.31 -10.26 22.76
CA LEU A 980 -32.60 -9.99 23.39
C LEU A 980 -33.56 -9.28 22.42
N ASN A 981 -33.09 -8.38 21.60
CA ASN A 981 -33.92 -7.73 20.58
C ASN A 981 -34.41 -8.73 19.51
N ILE A 982 -33.55 -9.65 19.05
CA ILE A 982 -33.96 -10.72 18.13
C ILE A 982 -35.07 -11.57 18.75
N ILE A 983 -34.92 -11.97 20.02
CA ILE A 983 -35.90 -12.74 20.75
C ILE A 983 -37.21 -11.94 20.88
N LYS A 984 -37.16 -10.71 21.39
CA LYS A 984 -38.30 -9.81 21.59
C LYS A 984 -39.10 -9.63 20.30
N HIS A 985 -38.44 -9.29 19.21
CA HIS A 985 -39.09 -9.06 17.91
C HIS A 985 -39.68 -10.37 17.35
N SER A 986 -38.96 -11.49 17.45
CA SER A 986 -39.45 -12.80 16.99
C SER A 986 -40.71 -13.23 17.77
N ALA A 987 -40.82 -12.89 19.06
CA ALA A 987 -41.98 -13.22 19.89
C ALA A 987 -43.26 -12.49 19.48
N GLN A 988 -43.18 -11.33 18.84
CA GLN A 988 -44.39 -10.61 18.41
C GLN A 988 -45.27 -11.40 17.45
N THR A 989 -44.66 -12.31 16.65
CA THR A 989 -45.41 -13.14 15.70
C THR A 989 -46.01 -14.41 16.33
N THR A 990 -45.60 -14.77 17.55
CA THR A 990 -46.02 -16.01 18.19
C THR A 990 -47.36 -15.87 18.93
N THR A 991 -47.92 -14.66 19.04
CA THR A 991 -49.24 -14.42 19.62
C THR A 991 -50.40 -14.89 18.73
N LYS A 992 -50.13 -15.12 17.42
CA LYS A 992 -51.13 -15.61 16.49
C LYS A 992 -51.40 -17.11 16.67
N PRO A 993 -52.57 -17.62 16.31
CA PRO A 993 -52.84 -19.05 16.29
C PRO A 993 -51.90 -19.83 15.37
N LEU A 994 -51.67 -21.11 15.71
CA LEU A 994 -50.88 -22.00 14.86
C LEU A 994 -51.60 -22.21 13.50
N ALA A 995 -50.87 -22.01 12.41
CA ALA A 995 -51.42 -22.23 11.08
C ALA A 995 -51.53 -23.73 10.77
N PRO A 996 -52.44 -24.14 9.86
CA PRO A 996 -52.45 -25.49 9.35
C PRO A 996 -51.13 -25.81 8.63
N THR A 997 -50.78 -27.09 8.55
CA THR A 997 -49.66 -27.56 7.75
C THR A 997 -49.92 -27.22 6.28
N PRO A 998 -49.01 -26.54 5.58
CA PRO A 998 -49.16 -26.26 4.15
C PRO A 998 -49.30 -27.57 3.37
N ALA A 999 -50.28 -27.64 2.45
CA ALA A 999 -50.49 -28.85 1.61
C ALA A 999 -49.24 -29.23 0.79
N SER A 1000 -48.41 -28.24 0.43
CA SER A 1000 -47.14 -28.41 -0.31
C SER A 1000 -45.95 -28.75 0.58
N PHE A 1001 -46.08 -28.93 1.87
CA PHE A 1001 -44.95 -29.02 2.82
C PHE A 1001 -43.96 -30.11 2.46
N GLU A 1002 -44.44 -31.34 2.19
CA GLU A 1002 -43.59 -32.47 1.86
C GLU A 1002 -42.88 -32.25 0.47
N ALA A 1003 -43.60 -31.69 -0.49
CA ALA A 1003 -43.03 -31.33 -1.77
C ALA A 1003 -41.93 -30.25 -1.61
N THR A 1004 -42.17 -29.25 -0.76
CA THR A 1004 -41.17 -28.22 -0.41
C THR A 1004 -39.95 -28.83 0.24
N LEU A 1005 -40.09 -29.73 1.24
CA LEU A 1005 -38.94 -30.41 1.87
C LEU A 1005 -38.12 -31.19 0.83
N LYS A 1006 -38.75 -31.90 -0.09
CA LYS A 1006 -38.07 -32.64 -1.15
C LYS A 1006 -37.32 -31.68 -2.08
N GLU A 1007 -37.95 -30.58 -2.46
CA GLU A 1007 -37.35 -29.55 -3.34
C GLU A 1007 -36.10 -28.95 -2.74
N ILE A 1008 -36.10 -28.67 -1.42
CA ILE A 1008 -34.95 -28.09 -0.69
C ILE A 1008 -33.99 -29.15 -0.15
N GLY A 1009 -34.19 -30.44 -0.44
CA GLY A 1009 -33.21 -31.49 -0.13
C GLY A 1009 -33.20 -31.99 1.33
N TYR A 1010 -34.36 -32.01 1.99
CA TYR A 1010 -34.63 -32.57 3.32
C TYR A 1010 -35.31 -33.91 3.34
#